data_e66588e4acbd2e76c7b4b0f8f1b3519a
#
_entry.id   e66588e4acbd2e76c7b4b0f8f1b3519a
#
_cell.length_a   1.000
_cell.length_b   1.000
_cell.length_c   1.000
_cell.angle_alpha   90.00
_cell.angle_beta   90.00
_cell.angle_gamma   90.00
#
_symmetry.space_group_name_H-M   'P 1'
#
loop_
_entity.id
_entity.type
_entity.pdbx_description
1 polymer ?
#
loop_
_entity_poly.entity_id
_entity_poly.type
_entity_poly.pdbx_seq_one_letter_code
_entity_poly.pdbx_strand_id
1 'polypeptide(L)'
;EKMSEVANKQLMVSVYKEFKYNLGERNLIDVLLEIKSDKYQSEVNSIRYALHKGDEKTADEIKSSLNGFTMSGTYGTSRTKASLNSYSQIIGLDFDHIPVNELDTLVKLINDCKYTFASFISPSGEGIKVFIKINSNATQHATAYNQVATHYKNLSGYDFDAKCKDITRLCFVSYDPETYIKDDATIFEVQEEVIPLPKVQKMETTSFEATDTLLDRCLKFTEQKEQYTNGNRNNFIHLFASNANRFGIYEIDTLNFCTTNFDLDEKEIKNSVESAYKNQSADFAKFADFANRKPAKQKTMNSKKSNEPIDEENYLLNTPTIPQSVYDNLPPILKQGAEAFKEAREKDTFLTGALAVLSGCLPNVTGEYGGRTVYPNIFSFILAPAASGKGALQSSKELADKYHLEVLKNSREQKNEYDLKMAAYKKTQRFKKKDDDTQEEIPEEPPFKIVFIPANASNASLIQHLQKNEGKGIICETEADTMGQAFKNDWGSYSDLLRKAFHHEKISITRKTNNEYHEINAPQLSVALSGTPKQVYNIISSAEDGLFSRFIFYVFKTDSKWIDPSPYGDRVNLTDLFGKLANAVYEMVLFHESGKTTIHLTREQWNKFNPTFSEYLSQISAFVSEDAQSIVKRLGLVLYRLCMIFTAIRKYQAQELATDIQCLDEDFETASQLVEVYLKHNILMFENLPKQEDEEKGPFKSGQNKKLFFDALPPRFSRKEAVELGAAFNLAERTVGSFLKSCLGNYLQQPEYGTYTKII
;
A
#
# COMPACT_ATOMS: atom_id res chain seq x y z
N GLU A 1 29.53 34.93 36.24
CA GLU A 1 30.39 34.04 35.44
C GLU A 1 30.04 32.55 35.59
N LYS A 2 29.75 32.04 36.80
CA LYS A 2 29.35 30.63 36.99
C LYS A 2 27.94 30.26 36.43
N MET A 3 27.04 31.24 36.30
CA MET A 3 25.71 30.97 35.65
C MET A 3 25.79 30.95 34.13
N SER A 4 26.75 31.67 33.50
CA SER A 4 26.93 31.64 32.03
C SER A 4 27.59 30.36 31.51
N GLU A 5 28.47 29.70 32.29
CA GLU A 5 29.10 28.44 31.92
C GLU A 5 28.13 27.22 31.96
N VAL A 6 27.14 27.22 32.85
CA VAL A 6 26.13 26.15 32.94
C VAL A 6 25.09 26.27 31.80
N ALA A 7 24.72 27.51 31.43
CA ALA A 7 23.80 27.75 30.30
C ALA A 7 24.39 27.37 28.94
N ASN A 8 25.71 27.56 28.75
CA ASN A 8 26.41 27.25 27.49
C ASN A 8 26.65 25.75 27.24
N LYS A 9 26.57 24.90 28.26
CA LYS A 9 26.78 23.46 28.11
C LYS A 9 25.60 22.71 27.47
N GLN A 10 24.45 23.33 27.39
CA GLN A 10 23.20 22.69 26.86
C GLN A 10 22.98 22.85 25.35
N LEU A 11 23.66 23.80 24.68
CA LEU A 11 23.43 24.10 23.26
C LEU A 11 24.39 23.36 22.32
N MET A 12 24.76 22.11 22.65
CA MET A 12 25.69 21.33 21.83
C MET A 12 24.96 20.61 20.70
N VAL A 13 25.58 20.61 19.50
CA VAL A 13 25.10 19.95 18.27
C VAL A 13 26.24 19.17 17.64
N SER A 14 25.94 18.12 16.90
CA SER A 14 26.92 17.41 16.09
C SER A 14 27.00 17.99 14.69
N VAL A 15 28.22 18.24 14.21
CA VAL A 15 28.48 18.76 12.85
C VAL A 15 28.92 17.61 11.95
N TYR A 16 28.43 17.62 10.70
CA TYR A 16 28.68 16.58 9.71
C TYR A 16 29.20 17.19 8.41
N LYS A 17 30.16 16.51 7.78
CA LYS A 17 30.56 16.75 6.40
C LYS A 17 29.80 15.80 5.48
N GLU A 18 29.21 16.34 4.39
CA GLU A 18 28.50 15.53 3.38
C GLU A 18 27.43 14.58 3.98
N PHE A 19 26.76 15.00 5.07
CA PHE A 19 25.78 14.21 5.84
C PHE A 19 26.27 12.91 6.48
N LYS A 20 27.47 12.45 6.18
CA LYS A 20 27.98 11.10 6.53
C LYS A 20 29.05 11.15 7.62
N TYR A 21 29.97 12.11 7.55
CA TYR A 21 31.15 12.10 8.38
C TYR A 21 30.96 13.04 9.57
N ASN A 22 30.84 12.48 10.77
CA ASN A 22 30.74 13.27 12.01
C ASN A 22 32.07 13.98 12.27
N LEU A 23 32.04 15.31 12.30
CA LEU A 23 33.20 16.18 12.57
C LEU A 23 33.35 16.51 14.06
N GLY A 24 32.48 16.00 14.91
CA GLY A 24 32.46 16.24 16.35
C GLY A 24 31.34 17.13 16.82
N GLU A 25 31.39 17.42 18.14
CA GLU A 25 30.38 18.23 18.83
C GLU A 25 30.84 19.68 18.87
N ARG A 26 29.90 20.61 18.66
CA ARG A 26 30.14 22.05 18.67
C ARG A 26 28.97 22.78 19.32
N ASN A 27 29.27 23.99 19.86
CA ASN A 27 28.21 24.85 20.35
C ASN A 27 27.40 25.41 19.16
N LEU A 28 26.07 25.40 19.26
CA LEU A 28 25.18 25.91 18.22
C LEU A 28 25.44 27.39 17.91
N ILE A 29 25.75 28.19 18.94
CA ILE A 29 26.07 29.61 18.77
C ILE A 29 27.28 29.78 17.86
N ASP A 30 28.35 28.99 18.05
CA ASP A 30 29.55 29.05 17.19
C ASP A 30 29.22 28.72 15.75
N VAL A 31 28.34 27.71 15.51
CA VAL A 31 27.88 27.35 14.16
C VAL A 31 27.06 28.50 13.52
N LEU A 32 26.21 29.15 14.30
CA LEU A 32 25.42 30.32 13.85
C LEU A 32 26.33 31.53 13.54
N LEU A 33 27.37 31.77 14.33
CA LEU A 33 28.37 32.81 14.06
C LEU A 33 29.19 32.52 12.79
N GLU A 34 29.47 31.25 12.50
CA GLU A 34 30.10 30.89 11.23
C GLU A 34 29.17 31.14 10.02
N ILE A 35 27.84 30.90 10.16
CA ILE A 35 26.85 31.22 9.13
C ILE A 35 26.77 32.74 8.88
N LYS A 36 26.94 33.53 9.93
CA LYS A 36 27.00 34.99 9.87
C LYS A 36 28.27 35.50 9.21
N SER A 37 29.38 34.79 9.32
CA SER A 37 30.67 35.10 8.72
C SER A 37 30.77 34.72 7.26
N ASP A 38 31.88 35.13 6.59
CA ASP A 38 32.15 34.83 5.18
C ASP A 38 32.55 33.36 4.92
N LYS A 39 32.54 32.51 5.95
CA LYS A 39 33.07 31.14 5.89
C LYS A 39 32.45 30.29 4.77
N TYR A 40 31.15 30.46 4.55
CA TYR A 40 30.37 29.66 3.56
C TYR A 40 29.88 30.52 2.39
N GLN A 41 30.38 31.75 2.24
CA GLN A 41 29.91 32.75 1.27
C GLN A 41 30.04 32.24 -0.16
N SER A 42 31.20 31.69 -0.50
CA SER A 42 31.50 31.22 -1.87
C SER A 42 30.55 30.13 -2.33
N GLU A 43 30.37 29.11 -1.51
CA GLU A 43 29.53 27.95 -1.83
C GLU A 43 28.04 28.34 -1.89
N VAL A 44 27.56 29.10 -0.90
CA VAL A 44 26.16 29.53 -0.84
C VAL A 44 25.83 30.48 -2.01
N ASN A 45 26.71 31.41 -2.36
CA ASN A 45 26.52 32.28 -3.52
C ASN A 45 26.51 31.48 -4.83
N SER A 46 27.32 30.43 -4.94
CA SER A 46 27.29 29.52 -6.08
C SER A 46 25.98 28.76 -6.21
N ILE A 47 25.41 28.32 -5.08
CA ILE A 47 24.07 27.68 -5.04
C ILE A 47 23.00 28.67 -5.53
N ARG A 48 22.96 29.87 -4.95
CA ARG A 48 21.99 30.91 -5.31
C ARG A 48 22.11 31.35 -6.79
N TYR A 49 23.34 31.44 -7.31
CA TYR A 49 23.60 31.72 -8.69
C TYR A 49 23.11 30.61 -9.63
N ALA A 50 23.37 29.35 -9.30
CA ALA A 50 22.90 28.19 -10.07
C ALA A 50 21.36 28.14 -10.12
N LEU A 51 20.70 28.36 -8.98
CA LEU A 51 19.23 28.42 -8.92
C LEU A 51 18.66 29.58 -9.77
N HIS A 52 19.29 30.77 -9.71
CA HIS A 52 18.89 31.89 -10.54
C HIS A 52 19.03 31.60 -12.06
N LYS A 53 19.94 30.71 -12.43
CA LYS A 53 20.13 30.24 -13.82
C LYS A 53 19.20 29.07 -14.20
N GLY A 54 18.42 28.56 -13.28
CA GLY A 54 17.57 27.37 -13.48
C GLY A 54 18.35 26.05 -13.49
N ASP A 55 19.61 26.04 -13.05
CA ASP A 55 20.45 24.84 -12.92
C ASP A 55 20.33 24.23 -11.52
N GLU A 56 19.17 23.61 -11.26
CA GLU A 56 18.88 22.95 -9.99
C GLU A 56 19.88 21.83 -9.68
N LYS A 57 20.37 21.13 -10.72
CA LYS A 57 21.30 20.01 -10.55
C LYS A 57 22.63 20.47 -9.94
N THR A 58 23.24 21.49 -10.51
CA THR A 58 24.49 22.06 -9.98
C THR A 58 24.27 22.66 -8.58
N ALA A 59 23.12 23.29 -8.33
CA ALA A 59 22.78 23.82 -7.00
C ALA A 59 22.70 22.70 -5.95
N ASP A 60 22.05 21.58 -6.28
CA ASP A 60 21.93 20.42 -5.38
C ASP A 60 23.27 19.71 -5.15
N GLU A 61 24.12 19.58 -6.18
CA GLU A 61 25.47 19.04 -6.06
C GLU A 61 26.33 19.89 -5.07
N ILE A 62 26.31 21.22 -5.19
CA ILE A 62 27.04 22.12 -4.27
C ILE A 62 26.42 22.06 -2.87
N LYS A 63 25.07 22.11 -2.76
CA LYS A 63 24.37 22.04 -1.48
C LYS A 63 24.66 20.75 -0.73
N SER A 64 24.77 19.62 -1.44
CA SER A 64 25.09 18.31 -0.85
C SER A 64 26.53 18.24 -0.29
N SER A 65 27.45 19.09 -0.74
CA SER A 65 28.81 19.19 -0.25
C SER A 65 28.94 20.09 0.98
N LEU A 66 27.95 20.92 1.30
CA LEU A 66 27.93 21.76 2.49
C LEU A 66 27.96 20.92 3.78
N ASN A 67 28.56 21.48 4.81
CA ASN A 67 28.40 20.93 6.15
C ASN A 67 26.95 21.02 6.62
N GLY A 68 26.54 20.04 7.44
CA GLY A 68 25.26 20.05 8.13
C GLY A 68 25.46 19.89 9.63
N PHE A 69 24.49 20.30 10.40
CA PHE A 69 24.51 20.11 11.85
C PHE A 69 23.15 19.62 12.35
N THR A 70 23.16 18.87 13.46
CA THR A 70 21.93 18.45 14.11
C THR A 70 21.32 19.61 14.88
N MET A 71 20.00 19.80 14.77
CA MET A 71 19.34 20.94 15.41
C MET A 71 19.11 20.74 16.91
N SER A 72 18.89 19.49 17.34
CA SER A 72 18.29 19.22 18.66
C SER A 72 19.18 18.40 19.60
N GLY A 73 20.43 18.10 19.25
CA GLY A 73 21.32 17.36 20.14
C GLY A 73 22.59 16.84 19.48
N THR A 74 23.41 16.10 20.25
CA THR A 74 24.66 15.47 19.79
C THR A 74 24.47 13.96 19.66
N TYR A 75 25.25 13.37 18.74
CA TYR A 75 25.14 11.94 18.37
C TYR A 75 26.53 11.28 18.34
N GLY A 76 26.55 9.97 18.65
CA GLY A 76 27.76 9.17 18.60
C GLY A 76 28.19 8.83 17.17
N THR A 77 28.58 7.59 16.96
CA THR A 77 29.09 7.10 15.65
C THR A 77 28.03 7.04 14.56
N SER A 78 26.76 6.91 14.93
CA SER A 78 25.63 6.91 14.02
C SER A 78 24.58 7.96 14.44
N ARG A 79 23.88 8.54 13.47
CA ARG A 79 22.84 9.55 13.73
C ARG A 79 21.47 8.89 13.79
N THR A 80 21.20 8.20 14.91
CA THR A 80 19.92 7.53 15.21
C THR A 80 19.39 8.00 16.57
N LYS A 81 18.10 7.86 16.82
CA LYS A 81 17.49 8.19 18.12
C LYS A 81 18.17 7.47 19.29
N ALA A 82 18.61 6.22 19.06
CA ALA A 82 19.32 5.42 20.07
C ALA A 82 20.75 5.91 20.35
N SER A 83 21.35 6.69 19.46
CA SER A 83 22.73 7.23 19.57
C SER A 83 22.75 8.68 20.02
N LEU A 84 21.65 9.21 20.53
CA LEU A 84 21.58 10.55 21.07
C LEU A 84 22.43 10.62 22.36
N ASN A 85 23.51 11.40 22.35
CA ASN A 85 24.40 11.58 23.49
C ASN A 85 23.88 12.68 24.44
N SER A 86 23.47 13.81 23.88
CA SER A 86 22.98 14.98 24.62
C SER A 86 21.85 15.65 23.84
N TYR A 87 20.81 16.06 24.53
CA TYR A 87 19.69 16.80 23.96
C TYR A 87 19.85 18.29 24.23
N SER A 88 19.86 19.12 23.18
CA SER A 88 20.12 20.57 23.29
C SER A 88 18.90 21.42 23.68
N GLN A 89 17.73 20.81 23.81
CA GLN A 89 16.47 21.52 24.12
C GLN A 89 16.14 22.62 23.09
N ILE A 90 16.45 22.37 21.82
CA ILE A 90 16.16 23.26 20.70
C ILE A 90 15.19 22.57 19.75
N ILE A 91 14.17 23.29 19.31
CA ILE A 91 13.35 22.94 18.14
C ILE A 91 13.80 23.81 16.98
N GLY A 92 14.07 23.16 15.84
CA GLY A 92 14.31 23.81 14.55
C GLY A 92 13.08 23.75 13.67
N LEU A 93 12.69 24.87 13.09
CA LEU A 93 11.66 24.98 12.05
C LEU A 93 12.31 25.38 10.72
N ASP A 94 11.74 24.90 9.62
CA ASP A 94 12.23 25.14 8.28
C ASP A 94 11.08 25.63 7.38
N PHE A 95 11.10 26.93 7.06
CA PHE A 95 10.17 27.54 6.12
C PHE A 95 10.83 27.57 4.74
N ASP A 96 10.34 26.79 3.81
CA ASP A 96 10.85 26.66 2.45
C ASP A 96 9.87 27.28 1.42
N HIS A 97 10.38 27.65 0.25
CA HIS A 97 9.60 28.17 -0.88
C HIS A 97 8.78 29.43 -0.57
N ILE A 98 9.37 30.35 0.18
CA ILE A 98 8.75 31.63 0.49
C ILE A 98 8.95 32.57 -0.71
N PRO A 99 7.89 33.26 -1.20
CA PRO A 99 8.04 34.25 -2.25
C PRO A 99 9.05 35.33 -1.86
N VAL A 100 9.95 35.69 -2.76
CA VAL A 100 11.07 36.65 -2.50
C VAL A 100 10.57 37.98 -1.95
N ASN A 101 9.41 38.46 -2.43
CA ASN A 101 8.80 39.71 -1.96
C ASN A 101 8.18 39.61 -0.55
N GLU A 102 8.02 38.43 0.02
CA GLU A 102 7.42 38.19 1.33
C GLU A 102 8.46 37.76 2.38
N LEU A 103 9.63 37.29 1.93
CA LEU A 103 10.67 36.74 2.80
C LEU A 103 11.14 37.72 3.86
N ASP A 104 11.42 38.98 3.49
CA ASP A 104 11.89 40.01 4.44
C ASP A 104 10.82 40.34 5.50
N THR A 105 9.55 40.31 5.11
CA THR A 105 8.42 40.53 6.01
C THR A 105 8.30 39.39 7.00
N LEU A 106 8.42 38.15 6.49
CA LEU A 106 8.40 36.95 7.33
C LEU A 106 9.57 36.90 8.30
N VAL A 107 10.78 37.22 7.85
CA VAL A 107 11.98 37.28 8.70
C VAL A 107 11.78 38.24 9.87
N LYS A 108 11.27 39.46 9.61
CA LYS A 108 10.96 40.44 10.66
C LYS A 108 9.94 39.90 11.66
N LEU A 109 8.83 39.37 11.16
CA LEU A 109 7.76 38.81 11.99
C LEU A 109 8.26 37.68 12.91
N ILE A 110 9.11 36.79 12.38
CA ILE A 110 9.69 35.67 13.12
C ILE A 110 10.70 36.19 14.17
N ASN A 111 11.56 37.16 13.81
CA ASN A 111 12.57 37.70 14.71
C ASN A 111 11.95 38.52 15.84
N ASP A 112 10.81 39.16 15.63
CA ASP A 112 10.04 39.87 16.64
C ASP A 112 9.35 38.94 17.66
N CYS A 113 9.21 37.64 17.34
CA CYS A 113 8.64 36.68 18.26
C CYS A 113 9.55 36.46 19.48
N LYS A 114 9.02 36.63 20.68
CA LYS A 114 9.77 36.50 21.94
C LYS A 114 10.44 35.13 22.14
N TYR A 115 9.94 34.07 21.46
CA TYR A 115 10.47 32.72 21.55
C TYR A 115 11.56 32.40 20.54
N THR A 116 11.77 33.23 19.52
CA THR A 116 12.82 33.03 18.52
C THR A 116 14.19 33.25 19.14
N PHE A 117 14.95 32.14 19.27
CA PHE A 117 16.34 32.20 19.74
C PHE A 117 17.30 32.59 18.61
N ALA A 118 17.14 31.98 17.42
CA ALA A 118 17.95 32.32 16.27
C ALA A 118 17.20 32.06 14.97
N SER A 119 17.59 32.78 13.92
CA SER A 119 17.12 32.50 12.56
C SER A 119 18.18 32.93 11.54
N PHE A 120 18.13 32.27 10.35
CA PHE A 120 18.96 32.64 9.20
C PHE A 120 18.32 32.20 7.89
N ILE A 121 18.69 32.86 6.78
CA ILE A 121 18.23 32.53 5.42
C ILE A 121 18.88 31.23 4.94
N SER A 122 18.07 30.33 4.37
CA SER A 122 18.50 29.03 3.83
C SER A 122 19.56 29.20 2.72
N PRO A 123 20.34 28.12 2.40
CA PRO A 123 21.33 28.18 1.31
C PRO A 123 20.75 28.54 -0.05
N SER A 124 19.49 28.18 -0.32
CA SER A 124 18.80 28.55 -1.56
C SER A 124 18.42 30.02 -1.65
N GLY A 125 18.33 30.71 -0.50
CA GLY A 125 17.83 32.08 -0.45
C GLY A 125 16.31 32.23 -0.47
N GLU A 126 15.56 31.13 -0.51
CA GLU A 126 14.09 31.10 -0.65
C GLU A 126 13.39 30.57 0.60
N GLY A 127 14.04 30.63 1.76
CA GLY A 127 13.47 30.12 3.01
C GLY A 127 14.23 30.60 4.23
N ILE A 128 13.67 30.37 5.42
CA ILE A 128 14.25 30.75 6.71
C ILE A 128 14.28 29.54 7.65
N LYS A 129 15.42 29.35 8.32
CA LYS A 129 15.63 28.40 9.40
C LYS A 129 15.49 29.11 10.75
N VAL A 130 14.67 28.54 11.64
CA VAL A 130 14.31 29.16 12.92
C VAL A 130 14.58 28.20 14.07
N PHE A 131 15.17 28.68 15.14
CA PHE A 131 15.56 27.90 16.32
C PHE A 131 14.88 28.45 17.57
N ILE A 132 14.28 27.58 18.38
CA ILE A 132 13.48 27.92 19.53
C ILE A 132 13.95 27.11 20.75
N LYS A 133 14.26 27.77 21.88
CA LYS A 133 14.56 27.12 23.16
C LYS A 133 13.29 26.58 23.81
N ILE A 134 13.33 25.35 24.32
CA ILE A 134 12.20 24.67 24.96
C ILE A 134 12.60 24.09 26.32
N ASN A 135 11.63 23.80 27.17
CA ASN A 135 11.83 23.20 28.50
C ASN A 135 11.59 21.72 28.60
N SER A 136 11.47 20.97 27.46
CA SER A 136 11.16 19.57 27.46
C SER A 136 12.41 18.67 27.35
N ASN A 137 12.23 17.37 27.61
CA ASN A 137 13.25 16.34 27.42
C ASN A 137 13.15 15.69 26.04
N ALA A 138 14.12 14.82 25.69
CA ALA A 138 14.18 14.18 24.37
C ALA A 138 12.98 13.28 24.05
N THR A 139 12.35 12.67 25.04
CA THR A 139 11.15 11.82 24.83
C THR A 139 9.92 12.64 24.44
N GLN A 140 9.87 13.89 24.85
CA GLN A 140 8.80 14.84 24.55
C GLN A 140 9.08 15.69 23.29
N HIS A 141 10.21 15.47 22.60
CA HIS A 141 10.62 16.27 21.43
C HIS A 141 9.52 16.41 20.37
N ALA A 142 8.81 15.34 20.06
CA ALA A 142 7.74 15.36 19.07
C ALA A 142 6.52 16.19 19.49
N THR A 143 6.17 16.16 20.78
CA THR A 143 5.11 16.99 21.38
C THR A 143 5.53 18.45 21.39
N ALA A 144 6.78 18.73 21.82
CA ALA A 144 7.36 20.06 21.79
C ALA A 144 7.37 20.67 20.38
N TYR A 145 7.82 19.88 19.39
CA TYR A 145 7.80 20.30 17.99
C TYR A 145 6.39 20.68 17.54
N ASN A 146 5.37 19.85 17.81
CA ASN A 146 4.00 20.12 17.39
C ASN A 146 3.46 21.42 18.00
N GLN A 147 3.74 21.70 19.29
CA GLN A 147 3.28 22.91 19.97
C GLN A 147 3.98 24.16 19.44
N VAL A 148 5.31 24.11 19.27
CA VAL A 148 6.11 25.20 18.67
C VAL A 148 5.66 25.46 17.23
N ALA A 149 5.51 24.39 16.45
CA ALA A 149 5.06 24.43 15.07
C ALA A 149 3.68 25.09 14.94
N THR A 150 2.73 24.71 15.78
CA THR A 150 1.40 25.33 15.81
C THR A 150 1.47 26.82 16.12
N HIS A 151 2.32 27.21 17.08
CA HIS A 151 2.51 28.62 17.44
C HIS A 151 3.03 29.44 16.26
N TYR A 152 4.10 28.97 15.59
CA TYR A 152 4.70 29.68 14.45
C TYR A 152 3.85 29.65 13.18
N LYS A 153 3.07 28.61 12.97
CA LYS A 153 2.08 28.58 11.88
C LYS A 153 0.99 29.63 12.09
N ASN A 154 0.47 29.75 13.31
CA ASN A 154 -0.54 30.77 13.65
C ASN A 154 0.03 32.19 13.58
N LEU A 155 1.32 32.36 13.87
CA LEU A 155 2.00 33.66 13.80
C LEU A 155 2.24 34.07 12.33
N SER A 156 2.74 33.16 11.49
CA SER A 156 3.25 33.48 10.16
C SER A 156 2.24 33.25 9.05
N GLY A 157 1.26 32.35 9.26
CA GLY A 157 0.37 31.87 8.20
C GLY A 157 1.02 30.89 7.21
N TYR A 158 2.34 30.64 7.30
CA TYR A 158 3.07 29.74 6.42
C TYR A 158 3.21 28.33 7.01
N ASP A 159 3.26 27.34 6.12
CA ASP A 159 3.64 25.97 6.48
C ASP A 159 5.17 25.81 6.45
N PHE A 160 5.68 24.84 7.21
CA PHE A 160 7.11 24.50 7.30
C PHE A 160 7.31 22.99 7.12
N ASP A 161 8.57 22.58 6.87
CA ASP A 161 8.91 21.18 6.65
C ASP A 161 8.62 20.33 7.92
N ALA A 162 7.56 19.52 7.85
CA ALA A 162 7.17 18.61 8.94
C ALA A 162 8.26 17.56 9.30
N LYS A 163 9.26 17.36 8.44
CA LYS A 163 10.39 16.46 8.69
C LYS A 163 11.30 16.97 9.81
N CYS A 164 11.27 18.26 10.14
CA CYS A 164 11.99 18.84 11.28
C CYS A 164 11.49 18.33 12.63
N LYS A 165 10.38 17.61 12.69
CA LYS A 165 9.92 16.88 13.87
C LYS A 165 10.86 15.73 14.29
N ASP A 166 11.72 15.24 13.38
CA ASP A 166 12.68 14.20 13.71
C ASP A 166 13.87 14.80 14.46
N ILE A 167 14.07 14.33 15.70
CA ILE A 167 15.16 14.77 16.58
C ILE A 167 16.55 14.60 15.95
N THR A 168 16.68 13.66 14.97
CA THR A 168 17.93 13.38 14.26
C THR A 168 18.13 14.26 13.02
N ARG A 169 17.22 15.19 12.73
CA ARG A 169 17.26 16.02 11.52
C ARG A 169 18.52 16.88 11.43
N LEU A 170 19.15 16.91 10.24
CA LEU A 170 20.24 17.82 9.90
C LEU A 170 19.70 19.11 9.27
N CYS A 171 20.33 20.22 9.67
CA CYS A 171 20.23 21.51 9.03
C CYS A 171 21.53 21.80 8.28
N PHE A 172 21.45 22.28 7.04
CA PHE A 172 22.62 22.79 6.33
C PHE A 172 23.12 24.09 6.94
N VAL A 173 24.43 24.28 6.94
CA VAL A 173 25.01 25.63 7.12
C VAL A 173 24.63 26.51 5.94
N SER A 174 24.68 27.82 6.13
CA SER A 174 24.36 28.84 5.11
C SER A 174 25.34 29.99 5.19
N TYR A 175 25.12 31.01 4.37
CA TYR A 175 25.72 32.32 4.49
C TYR A 175 24.60 33.35 4.58
N ASP A 176 24.53 33.99 5.75
CA ASP A 176 23.59 35.08 6.04
C ASP A 176 24.18 36.08 7.00
N PRO A 177 24.68 37.25 6.50
CA PRO A 177 25.25 38.30 7.36
C PRO A 177 24.26 38.86 8.38
N GLU A 178 22.94 38.76 8.09
CA GLU A 178 21.87 39.23 8.94
C GLU A 178 21.36 38.14 9.90
N THR A 179 22.09 37.02 10.05
CA THR A 179 21.75 35.95 11.02
C THR A 179 21.37 36.56 12.38
N TYR A 180 20.14 36.27 12.80
CA TYR A 180 19.58 36.73 14.07
C TYR A 180 19.94 35.79 15.20
N ILE A 181 20.40 36.30 16.32
CA ILE A 181 20.70 35.53 17.54
C ILE A 181 20.26 36.36 18.75
N LYS A 182 19.40 35.77 19.59
CA LYS A 182 18.87 36.39 20.80
C LYS A 182 19.06 35.46 21.98
N ASP A 183 20.14 35.65 22.75
CA ASP A 183 20.51 34.79 23.88
C ASP A 183 19.47 34.78 25.01
N ASP A 184 18.78 35.89 25.23
CA ASP A 184 17.73 36.08 26.22
C ASP A 184 16.32 35.79 25.73
N ALA A 185 16.20 35.01 24.63
CA ALA A 185 14.91 34.59 24.12
C ALA A 185 14.14 33.79 25.18
N THR A 186 12.85 34.07 25.28
CA THR A 186 11.96 33.39 26.21
C THR A 186 11.87 31.88 25.85
N ILE A 187 12.10 31.03 26.85
CA ILE A 187 11.93 29.57 26.65
C ILE A 187 10.45 29.28 26.35
N PHE A 188 10.19 28.49 25.30
CA PHE A 188 8.85 28.05 25.00
C PHE A 188 8.46 26.93 25.97
N GLU A 189 7.47 27.16 26.82
CA GLU A 189 6.99 26.19 27.81
C GLU A 189 6.12 25.13 27.10
N VAL A 190 6.65 23.94 27.03
CA VAL A 190 5.93 22.76 26.49
C VAL A 190 4.95 22.27 27.55
N GLN A 191 3.68 22.29 27.22
CA GLN A 191 2.63 21.76 28.11
C GLN A 191 2.70 20.25 28.10
N GLU A 192 2.74 19.61 29.26
CA GLU A 192 2.54 18.15 29.38
C GLU A 192 1.11 17.82 28.95
N GLU A 193 0.96 16.89 28.01
CA GLU A 193 -0.33 16.28 27.77
C GLU A 193 -0.71 15.45 29.00
N VAL A 194 -1.36 16.09 29.95
CA VAL A 194 -2.08 15.38 31.01
C VAL A 194 -3.23 14.67 30.32
N ILE A 195 -3.22 13.35 30.30
CA ILE A 195 -4.39 12.56 29.93
C ILE A 195 -5.37 12.74 31.09
N PRO A 196 -6.41 13.59 30.97
CA PRO A 196 -7.39 13.73 32.05
C PRO A 196 -8.43 12.62 31.88
N LEU A 197 -8.69 11.91 32.98
CA LEU A 197 -9.99 11.31 33.20
C LEU A 197 -11.06 12.43 33.07
N PRO A 198 -12.22 12.16 32.41
CA PRO A 198 -13.03 13.20 31.83
C PRO A 198 -13.73 14.07 32.87
N LYS A 199 -13.48 15.36 32.87
CA LYS A 199 -14.36 16.41 33.42
C LYS A 199 -14.83 17.31 32.29
N VAL A 200 -16.14 17.40 32.19
CA VAL A 200 -16.91 18.18 31.24
C VAL A 200 -16.51 19.67 31.27
N GLN A 201 -16.10 20.21 30.10
CA GLN A 201 -16.17 21.66 29.85
C GLN A 201 -16.66 21.91 28.41
N LYS A 202 -17.63 22.83 28.30
CA LYS A 202 -18.24 23.31 27.06
C LYS A 202 -17.18 23.93 26.15
N MET A 203 -17.14 23.48 24.88
CA MET A 203 -16.41 24.19 23.81
C MET A 203 -17.37 25.05 22.99
N GLU A 204 -16.96 26.30 22.82
CA GLU A 204 -17.59 27.25 21.91
C GLU A 204 -17.29 26.89 20.45
N THR A 205 -18.31 27.01 19.63
CA THR A 205 -18.32 26.71 18.20
C THR A 205 -17.53 27.75 17.42
N THR A 206 -16.48 27.34 16.72
CA THR A 206 -15.93 28.05 15.57
C THR A 206 -16.01 27.14 14.33
N SER A 207 -16.54 27.70 13.27
CA SER A 207 -16.80 27.08 11.97
C SER A 207 -15.53 26.53 11.34
N PHE A 208 -15.51 25.20 11.06
CA PHE A 208 -14.51 24.56 10.25
C PHE A 208 -15.14 24.02 8.95
N GLU A 209 -14.40 24.16 7.85
CA GLU A 209 -14.69 23.54 6.58
C GLU A 209 -14.82 22.02 6.73
N ALA A 210 -15.77 21.44 5.97
CA ALA A 210 -16.29 20.09 6.13
C ALA A 210 -15.21 18.99 6.03
N THR A 211 -14.64 18.62 7.16
CA THR A 211 -14.05 17.30 7.35
C THR A 211 -15.17 16.36 7.76
N ASP A 212 -15.46 15.34 6.95
CA ASP A 212 -16.43 14.28 7.28
C ASP A 212 -16.11 13.74 8.68
N THR A 213 -16.91 14.08 9.68
CA THR A 213 -16.75 13.60 11.05
C THR A 213 -17.07 12.11 11.11
N LEU A 214 -16.60 11.41 12.16
CA LEU A 214 -16.95 10.00 12.36
C LEU A 214 -18.46 9.80 12.46
N LEU A 215 -19.18 10.77 13.01
CA LEU A 215 -20.65 10.78 13.10
C LEU A 215 -21.31 10.92 11.71
N ASP A 216 -20.78 11.78 10.84
CA ASP A 216 -21.28 11.93 9.46
C ASP A 216 -21.08 10.63 8.65
N ARG A 217 -19.94 9.97 8.84
CA ARG A 217 -19.69 8.65 8.22
C ARG A 217 -20.65 7.58 8.77
N CYS A 218 -20.90 7.59 10.07
CA CYS A 218 -21.88 6.71 10.70
C CYS A 218 -23.30 6.96 10.18
N LEU A 219 -23.66 8.23 9.93
CA LEU A 219 -24.95 8.62 9.34
C LEU A 219 -25.07 8.04 7.92
N LYS A 220 -24.11 8.28 7.04
CA LYS A 220 -24.09 7.71 5.69
C LYS A 220 -24.19 6.18 5.69
N PHE A 221 -23.53 5.52 6.64
CA PHE A 221 -23.61 4.07 6.82
C PHE A 221 -25.04 3.62 7.21
N THR A 222 -25.72 4.40 8.06
CA THR A 222 -27.07 4.09 8.49
C THR A 222 -28.08 4.33 7.36
N GLU A 223 -27.92 5.40 6.59
CA GLU A 223 -28.75 5.76 5.44
C GLU A 223 -28.72 4.72 4.30
N GLN A 224 -27.65 3.96 4.17
CA GLN A 224 -27.58 2.83 3.23
C GLN A 224 -28.48 1.66 3.63
N LYS A 225 -28.83 1.53 4.91
CA LYS A 225 -29.66 0.44 5.43
C LYS A 225 -31.11 0.85 5.60
N GLU A 226 -31.34 2.09 6.01
CA GLU A 226 -32.65 2.59 6.33
C GLU A 226 -32.70 4.11 6.13
N GLN A 227 -33.87 4.65 5.73
CA GLN A 227 -34.02 6.08 5.49
C GLN A 227 -34.84 6.75 6.62
N TYR A 228 -34.45 7.97 6.99
CA TYR A 228 -35.18 8.77 7.95
C TYR A 228 -36.45 9.32 7.32
N THR A 229 -37.60 8.67 7.55
CA THR A 229 -38.91 9.00 6.97
C THR A 229 -40.00 9.03 8.01
N ASN A 230 -41.11 9.73 7.70
CA ASN A 230 -42.29 9.75 8.58
C ASN A 230 -42.80 8.32 8.82
N GLY A 231 -42.91 7.93 10.10
CA GLY A 231 -43.30 6.59 10.54
C GLY A 231 -42.14 5.67 10.87
N ASN A 232 -40.89 6.03 10.50
CA ASN A 232 -39.69 5.24 10.77
C ASN A 232 -38.59 5.99 11.57
N ARG A 233 -38.87 7.20 12.03
CA ARG A 233 -37.90 8.09 12.67
C ARG A 233 -37.21 7.46 13.89
N ASN A 234 -37.98 6.87 14.78
CA ASN A 234 -37.47 6.22 15.99
C ASN A 234 -36.60 5.01 15.69
N ASN A 235 -37.00 4.18 14.72
CA ASN A 235 -36.20 3.01 14.29
C ASN A 235 -34.90 3.45 13.66
N PHE A 236 -34.92 4.50 12.83
CA PHE A 236 -33.72 5.05 12.23
C PHE A 236 -32.72 5.56 13.29
N ILE A 237 -33.21 6.36 14.28
CA ILE A 237 -32.35 6.86 15.36
C ILE A 237 -31.79 5.72 16.21
N HIS A 238 -32.60 4.72 16.52
CA HIS A 238 -32.12 3.53 17.23
C HIS A 238 -31.05 2.75 16.44
N LEU A 239 -31.23 2.60 15.12
CA LEU A 239 -30.24 1.97 14.24
C LEU A 239 -28.96 2.80 14.13
N PHE A 240 -29.09 4.12 14.00
CA PHE A 240 -27.96 5.05 13.98
C PHE A 240 -27.16 4.98 15.29
N ALA A 241 -27.84 5.01 16.43
CA ALA A 241 -27.20 4.90 17.75
C ALA A 241 -26.54 3.53 17.95
N SER A 242 -27.15 2.45 17.46
CA SER A 242 -26.56 1.11 17.47
C SER A 242 -25.28 1.04 16.63
N ASN A 243 -25.27 1.67 15.48
CA ASN A 243 -24.07 1.77 14.62
C ASN A 243 -23.02 2.67 15.29
N ALA A 244 -23.39 3.82 15.83
CA ALA A 244 -22.47 4.71 16.56
C ALA A 244 -21.78 4.01 17.74
N ASN A 245 -22.52 3.20 18.50
CA ASN A 245 -21.99 2.35 19.56
C ASN A 245 -20.91 1.37 19.02
N ARG A 246 -21.19 0.68 17.93
CA ARG A 246 -20.24 -0.25 17.29
C ARG A 246 -18.98 0.46 16.75
N PHE A 247 -19.11 1.73 16.36
CA PHE A 247 -17.98 2.55 15.91
C PHE A 247 -17.15 3.14 17.06
N GLY A 248 -17.54 2.90 18.30
CA GLY A 248 -16.87 3.41 19.48
C GLY A 248 -17.11 4.91 19.72
N ILE A 249 -18.20 5.45 19.16
CA ILE A 249 -18.67 6.80 19.47
C ILE A 249 -19.38 6.75 20.83
N TYR A 250 -19.12 7.70 21.70
CA TYR A 250 -19.75 7.72 23.02
C TYR A 250 -21.23 8.10 22.92
N GLU A 251 -22.06 7.56 23.85
CA GLU A 251 -23.49 7.80 23.92
C GLU A 251 -23.87 9.28 23.92
N ILE A 252 -23.12 10.10 24.68
CA ILE A 252 -23.35 11.53 24.79
C ILE A 252 -23.12 12.28 23.47
N ASP A 253 -22.12 11.90 22.70
CA ASP A 253 -21.83 12.51 21.40
C ASP A 253 -22.89 12.13 20.37
N THR A 254 -23.33 10.87 20.41
CA THR A 254 -24.44 10.36 19.58
C THR A 254 -25.74 11.06 19.91
N LEU A 255 -26.06 11.25 21.19
CA LEU A 255 -27.24 11.96 21.65
C LEU A 255 -27.24 13.42 21.17
N ASN A 256 -26.12 14.13 21.36
CA ASN A 256 -25.96 15.51 20.91
C ASN A 256 -26.11 15.64 19.38
N PHE A 257 -25.55 14.70 18.63
CA PHE A 257 -25.70 14.68 17.18
C PHE A 257 -27.16 14.46 16.76
N CYS A 258 -27.84 13.49 17.38
CA CYS A 258 -29.23 13.20 17.06
C CYS A 258 -30.19 14.37 17.39
N THR A 259 -30.00 15.01 18.53
CA THR A 259 -30.82 16.17 18.92
C THR A 259 -30.60 17.40 18.04
N THR A 260 -29.40 17.51 17.44
CA THR A 260 -29.05 18.63 16.55
C THR A 260 -29.54 18.41 15.11
N ASN A 261 -29.54 17.18 14.61
CA ASN A 261 -29.72 16.88 13.18
C ASN A 261 -31.08 16.27 12.82
N PHE A 262 -31.90 15.81 13.79
CA PHE A 262 -33.17 15.16 13.51
C PHE A 262 -34.33 15.88 14.17
N ASP A 263 -35.46 15.96 13.47
CA ASP A 263 -36.70 16.64 13.89
C ASP A 263 -37.65 15.72 14.68
N LEU A 264 -37.12 14.99 15.68
CA LEU A 264 -37.87 14.13 16.57
C LEU A 264 -37.86 14.72 18.00
N ASP A 265 -38.87 14.40 18.82
CA ASP A 265 -38.92 14.84 20.22
C ASP A 265 -37.66 14.40 20.99
N GLU A 266 -37.06 15.32 21.76
CA GLU A 266 -35.80 15.06 22.49
C GLU A 266 -35.91 13.86 23.43
N LYS A 267 -37.06 13.61 24.02
CA LYS A 267 -37.31 12.48 24.92
C LYS A 267 -37.35 11.15 24.14
N GLU A 268 -37.91 11.18 22.91
CA GLU A 268 -37.93 10.01 22.04
C GLU A 268 -36.52 9.71 21.50
N ILE A 269 -35.75 10.73 21.11
CA ILE A 269 -34.33 10.59 20.71
C ILE A 269 -33.53 9.98 21.85
N LYS A 270 -33.65 10.55 23.06
CA LYS A 270 -32.93 10.06 24.26
C LYS A 270 -33.24 8.61 24.54
N ASN A 271 -34.54 8.24 24.56
CA ASN A 271 -34.93 6.84 24.81
C ASN A 271 -34.38 5.89 23.75
N SER A 272 -34.36 6.27 22.47
CA SER A 272 -33.87 5.47 21.37
C SER A 272 -32.34 5.27 21.47
N VAL A 273 -31.58 6.33 21.79
CA VAL A 273 -30.12 6.28 21.95
C VAL A 273 -29.75 5.44 23.17
N GLU A 274 -30.33 5.75 24.35
CA GLU A 274 -30.06 4.98 25.60
C GLU A 274 -30.40 3.48 25.42
N SER A 275 -31.53 3.17 24.76
CA SER A 275 -31.91 1.77 24.49
C SER A 275 -30.90 1.07 23.59
N ALA A 276 -30.40 1.73 22.55
CA ALA A 276 -29.41 1.16 21.64
C ALA A 276 -28.09 0.84 22.36
N TYR A 277 -27.58 1.78 23.15
CA TYR A 277 -26.33 1.58 23.91
C TYR A 277 -26.47 0.54 25.03
N LYS A 278 -27.58 0.52 25.73
CA LYS A 278 -27.85 -0.47 26.76
C LYS A 278 -27.96 -1.88 26.20
N ASN A 279 -28.70 -2.06 25.11
CA ASN A 279 -28.95 -3.37 24.52
C ASN A 279 -27.74 -3.94 23.77
N GLN A 280 -26.79 -3.10 23.37
CA GLN A 280 -25.61 -3.48 22.61
C GLN A 280 -24.30 -3.05 23.28
N SER A 281 -24.26 -2.99 24.59
CA SER A 281 -23.08 -2.60 25.36
C SER A 281 -21.86 -3.50 25.10
N ALA A 282 -22.07 -4.79 24.80
CA ALA A 282 -21.03 -5.74 24.44
C ALA A 282 -20.39 -5.48 23.05
N ASP A 283 -21.08 -4.73 22.19
CA ASP A 283 -20.63 -4.41 20.83
C ASP A 283 -19.89 -3.05 20.75
N PHE A 284 -19.66 -2.37 21.88
CA PHE A 284 -18.99 -1.06 21.87
C PHE A 284 -17.61 -1.15 21.24
N ALA A 285 -17.36 -0.25 20.27
CA ALA A 285 -16.11 -0.15 19.51
C ALA A 285 -15.71 -1.40 18.70
N LYS A 286 -16.63 -2.32 18.45
CA LYS A 286 -16.39 -3.54 17.63
C LYS A 286 -15.83 -3.22 16.23
N PHE A 287 -16.14 -2.03 15.70
CA PHE A 287 -15.68 -1.55 14.41
C PHE A 287 -14.71 -0.36 14.50
N ALA A 288 -14.18 -0.05 15.69
CA ALA A 288 -13.29 1.09 15.90
C ALA A 288 -12.02 1.03 15.05
N ASP A 289 -11.53 -0.16 14.74
CA ASP A 289 -10.36 -0.37 13.86
C ASP A 289 -10.57 0.17 12.44
N PHE A 290 -11.81 0.13 11.94
CA PHE A 290 -12.18 0.70 10.64
C PHE A 290 -12.58 2.17 10.74
N ALA A 291 -13.25 2.54 11.83
CA ALA A 291 -13.80 3.87 12.06
C ALA A 291 -12.72 4.93 12.35
N ASN A 292 -11.68 4.58 13.11
CA ASN A 292 -10.60 5.50 13.51
C ASN A 292 -9.47 5.63 12.47
N ARG A 293 -9.55 4.97 11.32
CA ARG A 293 -8.58 5.15 10.24
C ARG A 293 -8.73 6.54 9.63
N LYS A 294 -7.70 7.36 9.74
CA LYS A 294 -7.63 8.62 8.99
C LYS A 294 -7.51 8.26 7.51
N PRO A 295 -8.34 8.83 6.62
CA PRO A 295 -8.15 8.64 5.19
C PRO A 295 -6.72 9.05 4.83
N ALA A 296 -6.00 8.18 4.12
CA ALA A 296 -4.67 8.50 3.63
C ALA A 296 -4.77 9.74 2.71
N LYS A 297 -3.97 10.78 2.99
CA LYS A 297 -3.89 11.94 2.11
C LYS A 297 -3.55 11.45 0.71
N GLN A 298 -4.38 11.78 -0.27
CA GLN A 298 -4.17 11.47 -1.68
C GLN A 298 -2.77 11.92 -2.09
N LYS A 299 -1.92 10.97 -2.47
CA LYS A 299 -0.63 11.25 -3.10
C LYS A 299 -0.87 11.38 -4.60
N THR A 300 -0.81 12.59 -5.11
CA THR A 300 -0.83 12.86 -6.55
C THR A 300 0.48 12.40 -7.19
N MET A 301 0.35 11.68 -8.29
CA MET A 301 1.47 11.08 -9.04
C MET A 301 2.14 12.08 -10.00
N ASN A 302 2.38 13.32 -9.57
CA ASN A 302 3.08 14.36 -10.36
C ASN A 302 4.16 15.06 -9.54
N SER A 303 5.13 14.29 -9.03
CA SER A 303 6.45 14.83 -8.73
C SER A 303 7.49 13.99 -9.46
N LYS A 304 8.17 14.63 -10.42
CA LYS A 304 9.41 14.15 -11.01
C LYS A 304 10.33 13.67 -9.88
N LYS A 305 10.91 12.48 -10.08
CA LYS A 305 11.97 11.84 -9.30
C LYS A 305 12.73 12.82 -8.38
N SER A 306 12.33 12.86 -7.12
CA SER A 306 13.23 13.23 -6.03
C SER A 306 13.69 11.92 -5.38
N ASN A 307 14.97 11.64 -5.45
CA ASN A 307 15.63 10.50 -4.79
C ASN A 307 15.77 10.76 -3.29
N GLU A 308 14.69 10.92 -2.55
CA GLU A 308 14.74 10.90 -1.09
C GLU A 308 13.99 9.67 -0.58
N PRO A 309 14.55 8.91 0.37
CA PRO A 309 13.83 7.81 1.00
C PRO A 309 12.73 8.40 1.87
N ILE A 310 11.52 8.41 1.36
CA ILE A 310 10.32 8.65 2.16
C ILE A 310 10.24 7.51 3.16
N ASP A 311 10.00 7.83 4.43
CA ASP A 311 9.74 6.87 5.51
C ASP A 311 8.34 6.23 5.28
N GLU A 312 8.22 5.55 4.11
CA GLU A 312 6.98 5.01 3.53
C GLU A 312 6.48 3.77 4.25
N GLU A 313 7.23 3.27 5.25
CA GLU A 313 6.99 1.95 5.83
C GLU A 313 6.40 1.97 7.24
N ASN A 314 6.05 3.15 7.79
CA ASN A 314 5.46 3.22 9.13
C ASN A 314 4.08 2.57 9.23
N TYR A 315 3.33 2.51 8.13
CA TYR A 315 2.03 1.82 8.10
C TYR A 315 2.15 0.29 8.24
N LEU A 316 3.34 -0.28 8.03
CA LEU A 316 3.60 -1.71 8.15
C LEU A 316 3.92 -2.17 9.57
N LEU A 317 4.18 -1.25 10.52
CA LEU A 317 4.63 -1.61 11.87
C LEU A 317 3.55 -2.30 12.72
N ASN A 318 2.29 -1.87 12.58
CA ASN A 318 1.17 -2.33 13.41
C ASN A 318 0.13 -3.12 12.59
N THR A 319 0.58 -3.98 11.70
CA THR A 319 -0.32 -4.82 10.92
C THR A 319 -0.78 -6.05 11.71
N PRO A 320 -2.02 -6.54 11.51
CA PRO A 320 -2.51 -7.70 12.23
C PRO A 320 -1.66 -8.96 11.95
N THR A 321 -1.60 -9.85 12.91
CA THR A 321 -1.05 -11.21 12.76
C THR A 321 -2.21 -12.20 12.63
N ILE A 322 -1.93 -13.38 12.09
CA ILE A 322 -2.88 -14.48 12.06
C ILE A 322 -3.05 -15.01 13.49
N PRO A 323 -4.29 -15.12 14.01
CA PRO A 323 -4.55 -15.59 15.36
C PRO A 323 -4.05 -17.03 15.60
N GLN A 324 -3.64 -17.34 16.83
CA GLN A 324 -3.20 -18.69 17.19
C GLN A 324 -4.30 -19.74 16.97
N SER A 325 -5.57 -19.38 17.18
CA SER A 325 -6.73 -20.26 16.93
C SER A 325 -6.79 -20.81 15.51
N VAL A 326 -6.30 -20.04 14.53
CA VAL A 326 -6.17 -20.51 13.14
C VAL A 326 -5.17 -21.66 13.07
N TYR A 327 -3.98 -21.50 13.66
CA TYR A 327 -2.92 -22.54 13.64
C TYR A 327 -3.34 -23.81 14.39
N ASP A 328 -4.10 -23.67 15.46
CA ASP A 328 -4.58 -24.81 16.25
C ASP A 328 -5.51 -25.72 15.45
N ASN A 329 -6.28 -25.14 14.53
CA ASN A 329 -7.30 -25.83 13.73
C ASN A 329 -6.88 -26.14 12.28
N LEU A 330 -5.64 -25.80 11.87
CA LEU A 330 -5.16 -26.13 10.53
C LEU A 330 -5.11 -27.65 10.26
N PRO A 331 -5.37 -28.08 9.03
CA PRO A 331 -5.04 -29.44 8.59
C PRO A 331 -3.56 -29.76 8.85
N PRO A 332 -3.22 -31.03 9.24
CA PRO A 332 -1.89 -31.40 9.71
C PRO A 332 -0.71 -31.00 8.80
N ILE A 333 -0.84 -31.08 7.47
CA ILE A 333 0.21 -30.66 6.53
C ILE A 333 0.56 -29.16 6.72
N LEU A 334 -0.46 -28.31 6.80
CA LEU A 334 -0.28 -26.87 7.02
C LEU A 334 0.20 -26.57 8.44
N LYS A 335 -0.35 -27.27 9.44
CA LYS A 335 0.02 -27.10 10.85
C LYS A 335 1.49 -27.42 11.09
N GLN A 336 1.94 -28.60 10.67
CA GLN A 336 3.34 -29.03 10.82
C GLN A 336 4.32 -28.08 10.11
N GLY A 337 3.96 -27.62 8.90
CA GLY A 337 4.78 -26.65 8.18
C GLY A 337 4.87 -25.30 8.90
N ALA A 338 3.76 -24.81 9.47
CA ALA A 338 3.74 -23.55 10.22
C ALA A 338 4.50 -23.64 11.56
N GLU A 339 4.41 -24.77 12.26
CA GLU A 339 5.11 -25.01 13.53
C GLU A 339 6.64 -25.06 13.39
N ALA A 340 7.16 -25.22 12.17
CA ALA A 340 8.60 -25.14 11.90
C ALA A 340 9.21 -23.74 12.17
N PHE A 341 8.39 -22.71 12.16
CA PHE A 341 8.80 -21.33 12.38
C PHE A 341 8.44 -20.86 13.79
N LYS A 342 9.37 -20.17 14.47
CA LYS A 342 9.16 -19.62 15.81
C LYS A 342 8.54 -18.22 15.79
N GLU A 343 8.95 -17.42 14.82
CA GLU A 343 8.49 -16.03 14.68
C GLU A 343 7.11 -15.98 14.02
N ALA A 344 6.18 -15.22 14.62
CA ALA A 344 4.81 -15.12 14.13
C ALA A 344 4.72 -14.69 12.67
N ARG A 345 5.56 -13.71 12.24
CA ARG A 345 5.56 -13.21 10.87
C ARG A 345 6.09 -14.23 9.85
N GLU A 346 7.01 -15.10 10.26
CA GLU A 346 7.47 -16.20 9.41
C GLU A 346 6.39 -17.28 9.27
N LYS A 347 5.68 -17.63 10.36
CA LYS A 347 4.50 -18.52 10.33
C LYS A 347 3.43 -17.98 9.38
N ASP A 348 3.09 -16.71 9.52
CA ASP A 348 2.05 -16.06 8.71
C ASP A 348 2.45 -16.02 7.23
N THR A 349 3.72 -15.71 6.95
CA THR A 349 4.30 -15.72 5.60
C THR A 349 4.24 -17.11 4.98
N PHE A 350 4.70 -18.12 5.71
CA PHE A 350 4.61 -19.50 5.28
C PHE A 350 3.17 -19.90 4.98
N LEU A 351 2.25 -19.70 5.94
CA LEU A 351 0.85 -20.11 5.76
C LEU A 351 0.20 -19.44 4.55
N THR A 352 0.39 -18.12 4.39
CA THR A 352 -0.18 -17.36 3.26
C THR A 352 0.36 -17.88 1.91
N GLY A 353 1.64 -18.19 1.84
CA GLY A 353 2.26 -18.79 0.66
C GLY A 353 1.82 -20.23 0.42
N ALA A 354 1.78 -21.05 1.48
CA ALA A 354 1.39 -22.45 1.41
C ALA A 354 -0.05 -22.65 0.93
N LEU A 355 -0.98 -21.78 1.37
CA LEU A 355 -2.35 -21.79 0.89
C LEU A 355 -2.42 -21.58 -0.62
N ALA A 356 -1.65 -20.62 -1.17
CA ALA A 356 -1.62 -20.40 -2.60
C ALA A 356 -0.94 -21.55 -3.36
N VAL A 357 0.18 -22.08 -2.87
CA VAL A 357 0.86 -23.21 -3.51
C VAL A 357 -0.01 -24.47 -3.49
N LEU A 358 -0.54 -24.84 -2.31
CA LEU A 358 -1.39 -26.04 -2.18
C LEU A 358 -2.69 -25.92 -2.97
N SER A 359 -3.23 -24.71 -3.16
CA SER A 359 -4.39 -24.50 -4.01
C SER A 359 -4.18 -24.97 -5.47
N GLY A 360 -2.92 -24.97 -5.94
CA GLY A 360 -2.53 -25.52 -7.23
C GLY A 360 -2.19 -27.02 -7.22
N CYS A 361 -2.16 -27.65 -6.04
CA CYS A 361 -1.88 -29.08 -5.83
C CYS A 361 -3.16 -29.92 -5.58
N LEU A 362 -4.33 -29.41 -5.95
CA LEU A 362 -5.63 -30.04 -5.70
C LEU A 362 -6.36 -30.32 -7.04
N PRO A 363 -5.86 -31.25 -7.86
CA PRO A 363 -6.53 -31.62 -9.12
C PRO A 363 -7.91 -32.22 -8.82
N ASN A 364 -8.86 -32.03 -9.76
CA ASN A 364 -10.22 -32.56 -9.70
C ASN A 364 -11.06 -32.13 -8.48
N VAL A 365 -10.58 -31.11 -7.72
CA VAL A 365 -11.34 -30.48 -6.62
C VAL A 365 -12.14 -29.32 -7.20
N THR A 366 -13.45 -29.33 -6.97
CA THR A 366 -14.39 -28.33 -7.48
C THR A 366 -15.39 -27.92 -6.40
N GLY A 367 -16.04 -26.81 -6.60
CA GLY A 367 -17.17 -26.33 -5.80
C GLY A 367 -18.09 -25.47 -6.65
N GLU A 368 -19.19 -25.02 -6.07
CA GLU A 368 -20.13 -24.11 -6.73
C GLU A 368 -20.23 -22.79 -5.98
N TYR A 369 -19.99 -21.68 -6.68
CA TYR A 369 -20.09 -20.33 -6.12
C TYR A 369 -20.78 -19.38 -7.11
N GLY A 370 -21.90 -18.77 -6.71
CA GLY A 370 -22.67 -17.89 -7.59
C GLY A 370 -23.19 -18.54 -8.87
N GLY A 371 -23.58 -19.84 -8.79
CA GLY A 371 -24.09 -20.62 -9.92
C GLY A 371 -23.01 -21.03 -10.94
N ARG A 372 -21.71 -20.95 -10.58
CA ARG A 372 -20.59 -21.37 -11.45
C ARG A 372 -19.68 -22.35 -10.72
N THR A 373 -19.12 -23.27 -11.49
CA THR A 373 -18.06 -24.15 -11.00
C THR A 373 -16.80 -23.32 -10.74
N VAL A 374 -16.21 -23.48 -9.56
CA VAL A 374 -14.96 -22.85 -9.16
C VAL A 374 -13.95 -23.89 -8.70
N TYR A 375 -12.67 -23.51 -8.78
CA TYR A 375 -11.53 -24.33 -8.34
C TYR A 375 -10.82 -23.64 -7.15
N PRO A 376 -10.03 -24.37 -6.37
CA PRO A 376 -9.43 -23.84 -5.12
C PRO A 376 -8.34 -22.77 -5.32
N ASN A 377 -7.93 -22.47 -6.57
CA ASN A 377 -6.81 -21.61 -6.90
C ASN A 377 -6.94 -20.20 -6.31
N ILE A 378 -5.91 -19.74 -5.57
CA ILE A 378 -5.85 -18.41 -4.98
C ILE A 378 -4.55 -17.67 -5.37
N PHE A 379 -4.58 -16.34 -5.27
CA PHE A 379 -3.44 -15.46 -5.50
C PHE A 379 -3.05 -14.80 -4.19
N SER A 380 -1.78 -14.90 -3.79
CA SER A 380 -1.24 -14.25 -2.60
C SER A 380 -0.05 -13.35 -2.91
N PHE A 381 0.08 -12.25 -2.18
CA PHE A 381 1.20 -11.33 -2.29
C PHE A 381 1.68 -10.90 -0.90
N ILE A 382 2.88 -11.31 -0.53
CA ILE A 382 3.50 -11.03 0.76
C ILE A 382 4.46 -9.86 0.59
N LEU A 383 4.26 -8.80 1.36
CA LEU A 383 5.04 -7.57 1.25
C LEU A 383 5.71 -7.22 2.56
N ALA A 384 7.03 -7.17 2.54
CA ALA A 384 7.82 -6.74 3.68
C ALA A 384 9.15 -6.14 3.21
N PRO A 385 9.80 -5.26 4.00
CA PRO A 385 11.14 -4.79 3.73
C PRO A 385 12.14 -5.93 3.57
N ALA A 386 13.34 -5.62 3.08
CA ALA A 386 14.42 -6.61 3.03
C ALA A 386 14.74 -7.12 4.44
N ALA A 387 15.13 -8.40 4.55
CA ALA A 387 15.49 -9.07 5.81
C ALA A 387 14.37 -9.12 6.89
N SER A 388 13.09 -9.12 6.50
CA SER A 388 11.93 -9.16 7.42
C SER A 388 11.31 -10.55 7.58
N GLY A 389 12.00 -11.66 7.24
CA GLY A 389 11.45 -13.02 7.40
C GLY A 389 10.55 -13.50 6.25
N LYS A 390 10.39 -12.71 5.16
CA LYS A 390 9.60 -13.11 3.98
C LYS A 390 10.17 -14.33 3.24
N GLY A 391 11.39 -14.76 3.56
CA GLY A 391 12.02 -15.97 3.02
C GLY A 391 11.27 -17.26 3.33
N ALA A 392 10.38 -17.29 4.33
CA ALA A 392 9.52 -18.43 4.63
C ALA A 392 8.59 -18.83 3.45
N LEU A 393 8.37 -17.96 2.46
CA LEU A 393 7.68 -18.31 1.22
C LEU A 393 8.41 -19.40 0.43
N GLN A 394 9.77 -19.49 0.52
CA GLN A 394 10.51 -20.56 -0.12
C GLN A 394 10.10 -21.94 0.40
N SER A 395 9.89 -22.06 1.72
CA SER A 395 9.38 -23.30 2.31
C SER A 395 7.94 -23.63 1.89
N SER A 396 7.14 -22.62 1.58
CA SER A 396 5.81 -22.85 0.96
C SER A 396 5.94 -23.46 -0.43
N LYS A 397 6.92 -23.01 -1.23
CA LYS A 397 7.21 -23.56 -2.55
C LYS A 397 7.66 -25.02 -2.47
N GLU A 398 8.54 -25.32 -1.50
CA GLU A 398 9.08 -26.68 -1.27
C GLU A 398 7.98 -27.72 -1.06
N LEU A 399 6.80 -27.34 -0.54
CA LEU A 399 5.65 -28.28 -0.41
C LEU A 399 5.26 -28.94 -1.73
N ALA A 400 5.42 -28.27 -2.87
CA ALA A 400 5.05 -28.83 -4.18
C ALA A 400 6.28 -29.29 -5.02
N ASP A 401 7.49 -29.28 -4.44
CA ASP A 401 8.70 -29.65 -5.19
C ASP A 401 8.67 -31.09 -5.66
N LYS A 402 8.25 -32.04 -4.83
CA LYS A 402 8.14 -33.45 -5.23
C LYS A 402 7.18 -33.62 -6.39
N TYR A 403 6.02 -32.97 -6.34
CA TYR A 403 5.04 -32.97 -7.43
C TYR A 403 5.64 -32.38 -8.72
N HIS A 404 6.29 -31.23 -8.62
CA HIS A 404 6.96 -30.60 -9.76
C HIS A 404 8.05 -31.49 -10.38
N LEU A 405 8.90 -32.10 -9.56
CA LEU A 405 9.98 -32.95 -10.01
C LEU A 405 9.49 -34.22 -10.73
N GLU A 406 8.42 -34.85 -10.24
CA GLU A 406 7.84 -36.03 -10.89
C GLU A 406 7.18 -35.67 -12.23
N VAL A 407 6.42 -34.57 -12.30
CA VAL A 407 5.84 -34.08 -13.57
C VAL A 407 6.94 -33.74 -14.57
N LEU A 408 8.02 -33.06 -14.12
CA LEU A 408 9.15 -32.70 -14.97
C LEU A 408 9.92 -33.94 -15.47
N LYS A 409 10.13 -34.95 -14.60
CA LYS A 409 10.76 -36.20 -14.93
C LYS A 409 9.96 -36.93 -16.02
N ASN A 410 8.65 -37.09 -15.83
CA ASN A 410 7.76 -37.72 -16.79
C ASN A 410 7.78 -37.00 -18.15
N SER A 411 7.77 -35.67 -18.15
CA SER A 411 7.83 -34.87 -19.39
C SER A 411 9.18 -35.07 -20.11
N ARG A 412 10.28 -35.18 -19.40
CA ARG A 412 11.61 -35.45 -19.99
C ARG A 412 11.71 -36.84 -20.56
N GLU A 413 11.18 -37.85 -19.87
CA GLU A 413 11.13 -39.24 -20.34
C GLU A 413 10.30 -39.36 -21.62
N GLN A 414 9.10 -38.80 -21.66
CA GLN A 414 8.26 -38.77 -22.84
C GLN A 414 8.91 -38.03 -24.02
N LYS A 415 9.59 -36.91 -23.75
CA LYS A 415 10.32 -36.18 -24.80
C LYS A 415 11.46 -37.00 -25.38
N ASN A 416 12.26 -37.64 -24.51
CA ASN A 416 13.35 -38.54 -24.97
C ASN A 416 12.83 -39.70 -25.83
N GLU A 417 11.73 -40.30 -25.41
CA GLU A 417 11.06 -41.40 -26.21
C GLU A 417 10.61 -40.87 -27.56
N TYR A 418 9.99 -39.69 -27.61
CA TYR A 418 9.59 -39.05 -28.86
C TYR A 418 10.81 -38.77 -29.76
N ASP A 419 11.90 -38.22 -29.21
CA ASP A 419 13.09 -37.94 -29.99
C ASP A 419 13.70 -39.19 -30.61
N LEU A 420 13.70 -40.32 -29.89
CA LEU A 420 14.12 -41.61 -30.41
C LEU A 420 13.18 -42.13 -31.55
N LYS A 421 11.88 -42.04 -31.35
CA LYS A 421 10.88 -42.42 -32.36
C LYS A 421 11.00 -41.53 -33.61
N MET A 422 11.19 -40.23 -33.42
CA MET A 422 11.36 -39.30 -34.54
C MET A 422 12.67 -39.51 -35.29
N ALA A 423 13.75 -39.86 -34.60
CA ALA A 423 15.01 -40.22 -35.25
C ALA A 423 14.92 -41.50 -36.06
N ALA A 424 14.23 -42.53 -35.56
CA ALA A 424 13.90 -43.75 -36.29
C ALA A 424 13.06 -43.48 -37.54
N TYR A 425 11.97 -42.71 -37.38
CA TYR A 425 11.09 -42.31 -38.49
C TYR A 425 11.87 -41.56 -39.59
N LYS A 426 12.69 -40.55 -39.22
CA LYS A 426 13.52 -39.82 -40.17
C LYS A 426 14.54 -40.72 -40.90
N LYS A 427 15.07 -41.76 -40.23
CA LYS A 427 15.97 -42.75 -40.83
C LYS A 427 15.24 -43.62 -41.82
N THR A 428 14.05 -44.15 -41.48
CA THR A 428 13.22 -44.97 -42.38
C THR A 428 12.82 -44.17 -43.63
N GLN A 429 12.39 -42.93 -43.48
CA GLN A 429 12.02 -42.04 -44.59
C GLN A 429 13.20 -41.76 -45.56
N ARG A 430 14.47 -41.73 -45.09
CA ARG A 430 15.63 -41.57 -45.95
C ARG A 430 15.93 -42.78 -46.81
N PHE A 431 15.53 -43.99 -46.43
CA PHE A 431 15.76 -45.25 -47.13
C PHE A 431 14.54 -45.74 -47.92
N LYS A 432 13.38 -45.09 -47.83
CA LYS A 432 12.19 -45.42 -48.61
C LYS A 432 12.42 -45.24 -50.12
N LYS A 433 12.16 -46.30 -50.89
CA LYS A 433 12.10 -46.20 -52.36
C LYS A 433 10.79 -45.57 -52.79
N LYS A 434 10.78 -44.91 -53.95
CA LYS A 434 9.64 -44.16 -54.48
C LYS A 434 8.32 -44.95 -54.65
N ASP A 435 8.37 -46.28 -54.62
CA ASP A 435 7.23 -47.17 -54.85
C ASP A 435 6.70 -47.87 -53.58
N ASP A 436 7.14 -47.45 -52.39
CA ASP A 436 6.71 -48.04 -51.11
C ASP A 436 5.62 -47.16 -50.47
N ASP A 437 4.37 -47.59 -50.65
CA ASP A 437 3.13 -46.87 -50.23
C ASP A 437 2.76 -47.09 -48.75
N THR A 438 3.69 -47.63 -47.93
CA THR A 438 3.47 -47.74 -46.46
C THR A 438 3.47 -46.38 -45.82
N GLN A 439 2.29 -45.84 -45.46
CA GLN A 439 2.13 -44.62 -44.64
C GLN A 439 2.51 -44.96 -43.20
N GLU A 440 3.74 -44.61 -42.78
CA GLU A 440 4.07 -44.57 -41.36
C GLU A 440 3.56 -43.27 -40.76
N GLU A 441 2.86 -43.34 -39.63
CA GLU A 441 2.39 -42.17 -38.89
C GLU A 441 3.56 -41.37 -38.36
N ILE A 442 3.52 -40.04 -38.50
CA ILE A 442 4.51 -39.13 -37.94
C ILE A 442 4.34 -39.14 -36.43
N PRO A 443 5.40 -39.42 -35.64
CA PRO A 443 5.31 -39.34 -34.18
C PRO A 443 4.83 -37.97 -33.73
N GLU A 444 3.81 -37.92 -32.85
CA GLU A 444 3.34 -36.67 -32.25
C GLU A 444 4.20 -36.27 -31.07
N GLU A 445 4.52 -34.97 -30.98
CA GLU A 445 5.34 -34.43 -29.89
C GLU A 445 4.49 -34.35 -28.61
N PRO A 446 4.91 -35.04 -27.50
CA PRO A 446 4.16 -35.02 -26.27
C PRO A 446 4.22 -33.61 -25.61
N PRO A 447 3.18 -33.19 -24.86
CA PRO A 447 3.19 -31.92 -24.15
C PRO A 447 4.26 -31.94 -23.06
N PHE A 448 5.19 -30.96 -23.07
CA PHE A 448 6.15 -30.78 -22.01
C PHE A 448 5.49 -30.04 -20.86
N LYS A 449 5.14 -30.76 -19.79
CA LYS A 449 4.43 -30.24 -18.61
C LYS A 449 5.38 -29.84 -17.50
N ILE A 450 5.04 -28.76 -16.77
CA ILE A 450 5.73 -28.27 -15.57
C ILE A 450 4.69 -27.75 -14.57
N VAL A 451 4.89 -27.95 -13.27
CA VAL A 451 3.97 -27.44 -12.24
C VAL A 451 4.28 -25.98 -11.93
N PHE A 452 5.55 -25.66 -11.63
CA PHE A 452 5.98 -24.29 -11.41
C PHE A 452 6.29 -23.60 -12.74
N ILE A 453 5.49 -22.61 -13.09
CA ILE A 453 5.72 -21.78 -14.28
C ILE A 453 6.60 -20.60 -13.84
N PRO A 454 7.74 -20.34 -14.52
CA PRO A 454 8.62 -19.23 -14.16
C PRO A 454 7.90 -17.87 -14.25
N ALA A 455 8.09 -17.02 -13.24
CA ALA A 455 7.45 -15.70 -13.17
C ALA A 455 7.91 -14.72 -14.27
N ASN A 456 9.07 -14.95 -14.88
CA ASN A 456 9.60 -14.18 -16.01
C ASN A 456 9.09 -14.67 -17.37
N ALA A 457 8.20 -15.67 -17.42
CA ALA A 457 7.61 -16.14 -18.66
C ALA A 457 6.83 -14.99 -19.33
N SER A 458 6.96 -14.85 -20.65
CA SER A 458 6.12 -13.92 -21.41
C SER A 458 4.66 -14.36 -21.36
N ASN A 459 3.72 -13.44 -21.59
CA ASN A 459 2.28 -13.76 -21.65
C ASN A 459 2.00 -14.98 -22.55
N ALA A 460 2.61 -15.00 -23.71
CA ALA A 460 2.45 -16.10 -24.65
C ALA A 460 3.04 -17.43 -24.14
N SER A 461 4.19 -17.39 -23.46
CA SER A 461 4.81 -18.57 -22.87
C SER A 461 3.97 -19.10 -21.70
N LEU A 462 3.40 -18.22 -20.87
CA LEU A 462 2.48 -18.62 -19.81
C LEU A 462 1.24 -19.34 -20.34
N ILE A 463 0.63 -18.81 -21.43
CA ILE A 463 -0.51 -19.46 -22.08
C ILE A 463 -0.13 -20.84 -22.64
N GLN A 464 1.05 -20.97 -23.29
CA GLN A 464 1.53 -22.26 -23.77
C GLN A 464 1.73 -23.28 -22.65
N HIS A 465 2.34 -22.85 -21.51
CA HIS A 465 2.50 -23.75 -20.37
C HIS A 465 1.15 -24.18 -19.80
N LEU A 466 0.22 -23.24 -19.61
CA LEU A 466 -1.11 -23.57 -19.13
C LEU A 466 -1.83 -24.53 -20.08
N GLN A 467 -1.75 -24.32 -21.40
CA GLN A 467 -2.36 -25.24 -22.39
C GLN A 467 -1.76 -26.63 -22.29
N LYS A 468 -0.41 -26.75 -22.27
CA LYS A 468 0.28 -28.04 -22.15
C LYS A 468 -0.04 -28.77 -20.85
N ASN A 469 -0.31 -28.00 -19.78
CA ASN A 469 -0.67 -28.49 -18.46
C ASN A 469 -2.19 -28.65 -18.24
N GLU A 470 -3.01 -28.67 -19.33
CA GLU A 470 -4.47 -28.78 -19.21
C GLU A 470 -5.13 -27.67 -18.38
N GLY A 471 -4.59 -26.46 -18.48
CA GLY A 471 -5.05 -25.28 -17.78
C GLY A 471 -4.45 -25.08 -16.39
N LYS A 472 -3.65 -25.99 -15.86
CA LYS A 472 -3.11 -25.97 -14.49
C LYS A 472 -1.73 -25.34 -14.42
N GLY A 473 -1.43 -24.64 -13.32
CA GLY A 473 -0.09 -24.10 -13.07
C GLY A 473 0.02 -23.33 -11.76
N ILE A 474 1.25 -23.24 -11.27
CA ILE A 474 1.60 -22.45 -10.07
C ILE A 474 2.71 -21.47 -10.45
N ILE A 475 2.53 -20.19 -10.16
CA ILE A 475 3.61 -19.22 -10.14
C ILE A 475 3.98 -18.98 -8.67
N CYS A 476 5.20 -19.31 -8.27
CA CYS A 476 5.69 -19.04 -6.92
C CYS A 476 7.06 -18.38 -7.00
N GLU A 477 7.13 -17.10 -6.61
CA GLU A 477 8.33 -16.28 -6.77
C GLU A 477 8.60 -15.45 -5.51
N THR A 478 9.81 -15.58 -4.98
CA THR A 478 10.24 -14.87 -3.77
C THR A 478 10.68 -13.43 -4.03
N GLU A 479 10.95 -13.08 -5.28
CA GLU A 479 11.32 -11.73 -5.73
C GLU A 479 10.34 -11.25 -6.80
N ALA A 480 9.36 -10.46 -6.40
CA ALA A 480 8.29 -9.98 -7.27
C ALA A 480 8.78 -9.19 -8.51
N ASP A 481 9.98 -8.60 -8.45
CA ASP A 481 10.59 -7.92 -9.60
C ASP A 481 10.79 -8.84 -10.81
N THR A 482 11.00 -10.14 -10.59
CA THR A 482 11.07 -11.13 -11.67
C THR A 482 9.81 -11.09 -12.53
N MET A 483 8.64 -11.07 -11.91
CA MET A 483 7.36 -10.94 -12.59
C MET A 483 7.14 -9.51 -13.12
N GLY A 484 7.57 -8.49 -12.37
CA GLY A 484 7.45 -7.09 -12.75
C GLY A 484 8.16 -6.74 -14.07
N GLN A 485 9.24 -7.45 -14.43
CA GLN A 485 9.90 -7.28 -15.73
C GLN A 485 9.03 -7.82 -16.89
N ALA A 486 8.36 -8.96 -16.71
CA ALA A 486 7.42 -9.48 -17.71
C ALA A 486 6.22 -8.53 -17.91
N PHE A 487 5.71 -7.92 -16.84
CA PHE A 487 4.65 -6.92 -16.90
C PHE A 487 5.04 -5.66 -17.66
N LYS A 488 6.27 -5.15 -17.50
CA LYS A 488 6.73 -3.94 -18.20
C LYS A 488 6.70 -4.08 -19.72
N ASN A 489 6.95 -5.29 -20.22
CA ASN A 489 7.01 -5.55 -21.67
C ASN A 489 5.61 -5.76 -22.26
N ASP A 490 4.62 -6.23 -21.49
CA ASP A 490 3.31 -6.67 -21.98
C ASP A 490 2.18 -6.47 -20.95
N TRP A 491 2.21 -5.33 -20.22
CA TRP A 491 1.38 -5.10 -19.03
C TRP A 491 -0.12 -5.32 -19.27
N GLY A 492 -0.67 -4.76 -20.32
CA GLY A 492 -2.12 -4.83 -20.57
C GLY A 492 -2.63 -6.24 -20.77
N SER A 493 -1.90 -7.09 -21.50
CA SER A 493 -2.28 -8.46 -21.78
C SER A 493 -2.00 -9.41 -20.61
N TYR A 494 -0.94 -9.14 -19.83
CA TYR A 494 -0.59 -9.97 -18.67
C TYR A 494 -1.57 -9.78 -17.51
N SER A 495 -1.94 -8.53 -17.19
CA SER A 495 -2.98 -8.24 -16.19
C SER A 495 -4.32 -8.83 -16.56
N ASP A 496 -4.74 -8.75 -17.84
CA ASP A 496 -5.99 -9.35 -18.33
C ASP A 496 -5.98 -10.88 -18.17
N LEU A 497 -4.86 -11.53 -18.53
CA LEU A 497 -4.70 -12.97 -18.37
C LEU A 497 -4.89 -13.42 -16.91
N LEU A 498 -4.20 -12.74 -15.96
CA LEU A 498 -4.33 -13.08 -14.54
C LEU A 498 -5.75 -12.83 -14.02
N ARG A 499 -6.39 -11.74 -14.47
CA ARG A 499 -7.78 -11.46 -14.08
C ARG A 499 -8.74 -12.53 -14.55
N LYS A 500 -8.59 -13.03 -15.77
CA LYS A 500 -9.36 -14.15 -16.33
C LYS A 500 -9.05 -15.46 -15.61
N ALA A 501 -7.76 -15.76 -15.40
CA ALA A 501 -7.34 -16.98 -14.71
C ALA A 501 -7.90 -17.06 -13.28
N PHE A 502 -7.96 -15.95 -12.55
CA PHE A 502 -8.54 -15.91 -11.20
C PHE A 502 -10.02 -16.34 -11.19
N HIS A 503 -10.79 -16.01 -12.23
CA HIS A 503 -12.21 -16.37 -12.34
C HIS A 503 -12.45 -17.63 -13.18
N HIS A 504 -11.39 -18.33 -13.60
CA HIS A 504 -11.48 -19.50 -14.48
C HIS A 504 -12.17 -19.20 -15.82
N GLU A 505 -12.08 -17.94 -16.28
CA GLU A 505 -12.64 -17.48 -17.55
C GLU A 505 -11.76 -17.94 -18.72
N LYS A 506 -12.40 -18.25 -19.85
CA LYS A 506 -11.72 -18.69 -21.06
C LYS A 506 -10.61 -17.69 -21.48
N ILE A 507 -9.43 -18.23 -21.77
CA ILE A 507 -8.29 -17.50 -22.34
C ILE A 507 -8.02 -18.05 -23.73
N SER A 508 -7.92 -17.15 -24.73
CA SER A 508 -7.54 -17.53 -26.10
C SER A 508 -6.54 -16.54 -26.69
N ILE A 509 -5.61 -17.04 -27.47
CA ILE A 509 -4.63 -16.23 -28.20
C ILE A 509 -4.40 -16.82 -29.60
N THR A 510 -4.29 -15.95 -30.59
CA THR A 510 -3.89 -16.28 -31.96
C THR A 510 -2.55 -15.66 -32.25
N ARG A 511 -1.58 -16.44 -32.72
CA ARG A 511 -0.28 -15.97 -33.20
C ARG A 511 -0.21 -15.98 -34.72
N LYS A 512 0.11 -14.81 -35.29
CA LYS A 512 0.26 -14.66 -36.74
C LYS A 512 1.48 -15.41 -37.30
N THR A 513 2.53 -15.60 -36.50
CA THR A 513 3.83 -16.11 -36.97
C THR A 513 3.76 -17.58 -37.41
N ASN A 514 2.92 -18.43 -36.75
CA ASN A 514 2.82 -19.85 -37.05
C ASN A 514 1.38 -20.30 -37.26
N ASN A 515 0.41 -19.40 -37.36
CA ASN A 515 -1.03 -19.72 -37.38
C ASN A 515 -1.47 -20.56 -36.15
N GLU A 516 -0.79 -20.38 -35.02
CA GLU A 516 -1.11 -21.10 -33.79
C GLU A 516 -2.31 -20.45 -33.08
N TYR A 517 -3.27 -21.29 -32.71
CA TYR A 517 -4.41 -20.94 -31.87
C TYR A 517 -4.32 -21.71 -30.57
N HIS A 518 -4.32 -20.98 -29.46
CA HIS A 518 -4.32 -21.56 -28.12
C HIS A 518 -5.60 -21.16 -27.40
N GLU A 519 -6.28 -22.13 -26.80
CA GLU A 519 -7.51 -21.92 -26.03
C GLU A 519 -7.46 -22.72 -24.72
N ILE A 520 -7.77 -22.08 -23.61
CA ILE A 520 -7.87 -22.66 -22.28
C ILE A 520 -9.26 -22.33 -21.74
N ASN A 521 -10.12 -23.33 -21.60
CA ASN A 521 -11.51 -23.10 -21.22
C ASN A 521 -11.71 -22.74 -19.76
N ALA A 522 -10.92 -23.32 -18.85
CA ALA A 522 -10.99 -23.07 -17.41
C ALA A 522 -9.58 -23.09 -16.80
N PRO A 523 -8.82 -21.98 -16.89
CA PRO A 523 -7.49 -21.92 -16.32
C PRO A 523 -7.53 -22.07 -14.80
N GLN A 524 -6.65 -22.90 -14.25
CA GLN A 524 -6.47 -23.21 -12.84
C GLN A 524 -5.06 -22.77 -12.42
N LEU A 525 -4.86 -21.45 -12.36
CA LEU A 525 -3.60 -20.84 -12.01
C LEU A 525 -3.61 -20.42 -10.55
N SER A 526 -2.56 -20.77 -9.81
CA SER A 526 -2.27 -20.28 -8.46
C SER A 526 -1.06 -19.38 -8.50
N VAL A 527 -1.04 -18.31 -7.68
CA VAL A 527 0.05 -17.34 -7.65
C VAL A 527 0.44 -17.04 -6.21
N ALA A 528 1.72 -17.20 -5.89
CA ALA A 528 2.31 -16.83 -4.62
C ALA A 528 3.54 -15.94 -4.85
N LEU A 529 3.47 -14.69 -4.45
CA LEU A 529 4.55 -13.71 -4.64
C LEU A 529 5.02 -13.17 -3.31
N SER A 530 6.32 -12.86 -3.21
CA SER A 530 6.80 -11.95 -2.18
C SER A 530 7.67 -10.85 -2.76
N GLY A 531 7.69 -9.71 -2.07
CA GLY A 531 8.43 -8.55 -2.53
C GLY A 531 8.53 -7.45 -1.47
N THR A 532 9.14 -6.36 -1.85
CA THR A 532 9.13 -5.13 -1.07
C THR A 532 7.93 -4.26 -1.46
N PRO A 533 7.48 -3.31 -0.59
CA PRO A 533 6.38 -2.41 -0.93
C PRO A 533 6.57 -1.65 -2.25
N LYS A 534 7.83 -1.36 -2.63
CA LYS A 534 8.13 -0.68 -3.91
C LYS A 534 7.95 -1.58 -5.13
N GLN A 535 8.16 -2.89 -4.97
CA GLN A 535 8.05 -3.84 -6.08
C GLN A 535 6.60 -4.11 -6.49
N VAL A 536 5.63 -3.90 -5.59
CA VAL A 536 4.21 -4.08 -5.91
C VAL A 536 3.76 -3.16 -7.05
N TYR A 537 4.30 -1.94 -7.13
CA TYR A 537 3.96 -0.98 -8.19
C TYR A 537 4.36 -1.42 -9.61
N ASN A 538 5.32 -2.35 -9.72
CA ASN A 538 5.72 -2.92 -10.99
C ASN A 538 4.72 -3.96 -11.54
N ILE A 539 3.83 -4.47 -10.68
CA ILE A 539 2.84 -5.51 -11.00
C ILE A 539 1.42 -4.93 -10.96
N ILE A 540 1.14 -4.09 -9.98
CA ILE A 540 -0.17 -3.47 -9.75
C ILE A 540 0.02 -1.96 -9.76
N SER A 541 -0.43 -1.32 -10.84
CA SER A 541 -0.19 0.11 -11.08
C SER A 541 -1.04 1.02 -10.21
N SER A 542 -2.23 0.59 -9.82
CA SER A 542 -3.13 1.34 -8.93
C SER A 542 -4.02 0.42 -8.10
N ALA A 543 -4.57 0.95 -7.01
CA ALA A 543 -5.52 0.25 -6.17
C ALA A 543 -6.86 -0.05 -6.89
N GLU A 544 -7.17 0.72 -7.93
CA GLU A 544 -8.38 0.58 -8.75
C GLU A 544 -8.20 -0.44 -9.88
N ASP A 545 -6.96 -0.90 -10.14
CA ASP A 545 -6.72 -1.99 -11.07
C ASP A 545 -7.44 -3.25 -10.59
N GLY A 546 -8.28 -3.79 -11.46
CA GLY A 546 -9.03 -5.00 -11.14
C GLY A 546 -8.16 -6.20 -10.74
N LEU A 547 -6.85 -6.20 -11.02
CA LEU A 547 -5.91 -7.22 -10.57
C LEU A 547 -5.65 -7.11 -9.06
N PHE A 548 -5.60 -5.89 -8.50
CA PHE A 548 -5.38 -5.65 -7.07
C PHE A 548 -6.31 -6.49 -6.19
N SER A 549 -7.61 -6.38 -6.42
CA SER A 549 -8.62 -7.05 -5.59
C SER A 549 -8.62 -8.59 -5.68
N ARG A 550 -7.82 -9.17 -6.59
CA ARG A 550 -7.69 -10.62 -6.76
C ARG A 550 -6.58 -11.24 -5.92
N PHE A 551 -5.66 -10.43 -5.41
CA PHE A 551 -4.65 -10.87 -4.47
C PHE A 551 -5.13 -10.77 -3.03
N ILE A 552 -4.80 -11.78 -2.23
CA ILE A 552 -4.74 -11.65 -0.78
C ILE A 552 -3.38 -11.07 -0.42
N PHE A 553 -3.37 -9.92 0.25
CA PHE A 553 -2.15 -9.31 0.72
C PHE A 553 -1.85 -9.72 2.16
N TYR A 554 -0.57 -9.97 2.44
CA TYR A 554 -0.04 -10.05 3.78
C TYR A 554 1.16 -9.10 3.89
N VAL A 555 1.02 -8.02 4.65
CA VAL A 555 1.99 -6.93 4.66
C VAL A 555 2.46 -6.64 6.07
N PHE A 556 3.78 -6.49 6.27
CA PHE A 556 4.33 -6.28 7.60
C PHE A 556 5.74 -5.68 7.56
N LYS A 557 6.18 -5.19 8.70
CA LYS A 557 7.55 -4.81 9.00
C LYS A 557 7.92 -5.39 10.36
N THR A 558 9.09 -5.98 10.46
CA THR A 558 9.65 -6.48 11.71
C THR A 558 10.91 -5.70 12.06
N ASP A 559 11.19 -5.58 13.34
CA ASP A 559 12.51 -5.14 13.78
C ASP A 559 13.55 -6.20 13.43
N SER A 560 14.65 -5.80 12.80
CA SER A 560 15.74 -6.71 12.48
C SER A 560 16.41 -7.20 13.74
N LYS A 561 16.24 -8.49 14.06
CA LYS A 561 16.95 -9.19 15.13
C LYS A 561 17.86 -10.21 14.52
N TRP A 562 19.09 -10.29 15.04
CA TRP A 562 19.95 -11.40 14.69
C TRP A 562 19.39 -12.69 15.32
N ILE A 563 19.11 -13.67 14.49
CA ILE A 563 18.65 -15.00 14.93
C ILE A 563 19.82 -15.95 14.77
N ASP A 564 20.21 -16.63 15.84
CA ASP A 564 21.34 -17.59 15.81
C ASP A 564 21.13 -18.65 14.72
N PRO A 565 21.98 -18.72 13.68
CA PRO A 565 21.85 -19.69 12.61
C PRO A 565 22.54 -21.03 12.93
N SER A 566 23.13 -21.18 14.12
CA SER A 566 23.93 -22.35 14.46
C SER A 566 23.05 -23.61 14.56
N PRO A 567 23.62 -24.80 14.29
CA PRO A 567 22.91 -26.06 14.42
C PRO A 567 22.66 -26.47 15.89
N TYR A 568 23.24 -25.72 16.85
CA TYR A 568 23.08 -25.99 18.29
C TYR A 568 21.85 -25.31 18.88
N GLY A 569 21.17 -24.46 18.12
CA GLY A 569 19.88 -23.88 18.50
C GLY A 569 18.77 -24.93 18.42
N ASP A 570 17.71 -24.70 19.21
CA ASP A 570 16.49 -25.51 19.16
C ASP A 570 15.70 -25.21 17.87
N ARG A 571 16.18 -25.77 16.73
CA ARG A 571 15.59 -25.61 15.40
C ARG A 571 15.31 -26.95 14.74
N VAL A 572 14.20 -26.98 14.02
CA VAL A 572 13.87 -28.10 13.14
C VAL A 572 14.74 -28.02 11.87
N ASN A 573 15.23 -29.16 11.38
CA ASN A 573 15.83 -29.22 10.05
C ASN A 573 14.73 -29.02 9.00
N LEU A 574 14.68 -27.80 8.44
CA LEU A 574 13.64 -27.42 7.46
C LEU A 574 13.72 -28.28 6.19
N THR A 575 14.91 -28.63 5.72
CA THR A 575 15.09 -29.46 4.52
C THR A 575 14.48 -30.84 4.70
N ASP A 576 14.71 -31.49 5.82
CA ASP A 576 14.15 -32.82 6.11
C ASP A 576 12.64 -32.77 6.32
N LEU A 577 12.16 -31.73 7.03
CA LEU A 577 10.73 -31.57 7.30
C LEU A 577 9.97 -31.30 5.99
N PHE A 578 10.39 -30.30 5.21
CA PHE A 578 9.71 -29.94 3.99
C PHE A 578 9.85 -31.01 2.91
N GLY A 579 10.94 -31.79 2.89
CA GLY A 579 11.07 -32.98 2.08
C GLY A 579 10.01 -34.05 2.40
N LYS A 580 9.70 -34.28 3.69
CA LYS A 580 8.62 -35.20 4.09
C LYS A 580 7.24 -34.65 3.74
N LEU A 581 7.01 -33.36 4.00
CA LEU A 581 5.75 -32.71 3.66
C LEU A 581 5.51 -32.67 2.13
N ALA A 582 6.55 -32.46 1.32
CA ALA A 582 6.46 -32.53 -0.13
C ALA A 582 6.03 -33.92 -0.65
N ASN A 583 6.52 -35.00 -0.01
CA ASN A 583 6.05 -36.35 -0.33
C ASN A 583 4.56 -36.52 0.01
N ALA A 584 4.13 -36.08 1.20
CA ALA A 584 2.70 -36.12 1.60
C ALA A 584 1.81 -35.30 0.63
N VAL A 585 2.29 -34.13 0.19
CA VAL A 585 1.57 -33.31 -0.81
C VAL A 585 1.49 -34.05 -2.15
N TYR A 586 2.55 -34.70 -2.59
CA TYR A 586 2.51 -35.47 -3.83
C TYR A 586 1.54 -36.66 -3.75
N GLU A 587 1.52 -37.38 -2.64
CA GLU A 587 0.52 -38.43 -2.39
C GLU A 587 -0.92 -37.87 -2.38
N MET A 588 -1.12 -36.68 -1.81
CA MET A 588 -2.41 -35.97 -1.84
C MET A 588 -2.83 -35.61 -3.28
N VAL A 589 -1.87 -35.18 -4.13
CA VAL A 589 -2.14 -34.92 -5.55
C VAL A 589 -2.63 -36.19 -6.23
N LEU A 590 -1.91 -37.31 -6.10
CA LEU A 590 -2.29 -38.60 -6.67
C LEU A 590 -3.66 -39.08 -6.18
N PHE A 591 -3.95 -38.89 -4.90
CA PHE A 591 -5.27 -39.20 -4.33
C PHE A 591 -6.40 -38.41 -5.02
N HIS A 592 -6.22 -37.11 -5.21
CA HIS A 592 -7.24 -36.28 -5.90
C HIS A 592 -7.27 -36.51 -7.43
N GLU A 593 -6.16 -36.91 -8.03
CA GLU A 593 -6.18 -37.32 -9.46
C GLU A 593 -7.00 -38.56 -9.70
N SER A 594 -7.08 -39.47 -8.71
CA SER A 594 -7.81 -40.74 -8.82
C SER A 594 -9.34 -40.60 -8.80
N GLY A 595 -9.87 -39.41 -8.37
CA GLY A 595 -11.32 -39.23 -8.25
C GLY A 595 -11.75 -37.77 -8.21
N LYS A 596 -12.98 -37.51 -8.64
CA LYS A 596 -13.58 -36.17 -8.53
C LYS A 596 -13.94 -35.83 -7.05
N THR A 597 -13.72 -34.59 -6.65
CA THR A 597 -14.15 -34.09 -5.36
C THR A 597 -14.94 -32.79 -5.55
N THR A 598 -16.18 -32.76 -5.08
CA THR A 598 -17.02 -31.57 -5.06
C THR A 598 -17.24 -31.14 -3.61
N ILE A 599 -16.89 -29.91 -3.26
CA ILE A 599 -16.96 -29.40 -1.89
C ILE A 599 -18.10 -28.41 -1.76
N HIS A 600 -18.89 -28.55 -0.72
CA HIS A 600 -20.06 -27.74 -0.42
C HIS A 600 -19.95 -27.12 0.99
N LEU A 601 -20.43 -25.89 1.12
CA LEU A 601 -20.74 -25.33 2.43
C LEU A 601 -22.13 -25.77 2.88
N THR A 602 -22.33 -25.94 4.18
CA THR A 602 -23.64 -26.21 4.76
C THR A 602 -24.56 -25.00 4.66
N ARG A 603 -25.86 -25.19 4.83
CA ARG A 603 -26.83 -24.09 4.88
C ARG A 603 -26.54 -23.13 6.02
N GLU A 604 -26.12 -23.65 7.16
CA GLU A 604 -25.75 -22.90 8.37
C GLU A 604 -24.52 -22.02 8.12
N GLN A 605 -23.52 -22.55 7.39
CA GLN A 605 -22.34 -21.79 7.00
C GLN A 605 -22.71 -20.67 6.02
N TRP A 606 -23.59 -20.90 5.05
CA TRP A 606 -24.10 -19.85 4.16
C TRP A 606 -24.92 -18.79 4.90
N ASN A 607 -25.68 -19.18 5.93
CA ASN A 607 -26.41 -18.24 6.79
C ASN A 607 -25.50 -17.36 7.64
N LYS A 608 -24.28 -17.77 7.93
CA LYS A 608 -23.22 -16.92 8.54
C LYS A 608 -22.47 -16.10 7.47
N PHE A 609 -22.13 -16.72 6.37
CA PHE A 609 -21.36 -16.12 5.26
C PHE A 609 -22.02 -14.84 4.72
N ASN A 610 -23.27 -14.94 4.27
CA ASN A 610 -23.94 -13.85 3.57
C ASN A 610 -24.11 -12.58 4.43
N PRO A 611 -24.57 -12.63 5.68
CA PRO A 611 -24.65 -11.45 6.54
C PRO A 611 -23.27 -10.83 6.82
N THR A 612 -22.25 -11.65 7.07
CA THR A 612 -20.88 -11.19 7.35
C THR A 612 -20.31 -10.38 6.17
N PHE A 613 -20.44 -10.91 4.95
CA PHE A 613 -19.94 -10.19 3.76
C PHE A 613 -20.79 -8.98 3.38
N SER A 614 -22.11 -9.03 3.63
CA SER A 614 -22.98 -7.85 3.50
C SER A 614 -22.56 -6.74 4.46
N GLU A 615 -22.18 -7.10 5.69
CA GLU A 615 -21.68 -6.16 6.69
C GLU A 615 -20.32 -5.58 6.29
N TYR A 616 -19.35 -6.41 5.88
CA TYR A 616 -18.06 -5.95 5.36
C TYR A 616 -18.24 -4.99 4.17
N LEU A 617 -19.14 -5.33 3.24
CA LEU A 617 -19.40 -4.49 2.07
C LEU A 617 -19.92 -3.10 2.48
N SER A 618 -20.85 -3.06 3.43
CA SER A 618 -21.40 -1.81 3.95
C SER A 618 -20.36 -0.98 4.69
N GLN A 619 -19.53 -1.61 5.52
CA GLN A 619 -18.43 -0.94 6.25
C GLN A 619 -17.40 -0.36 5.30
N ILE A 620 -16.93 -1.14 4.33
CA ILE A 620 -15.90 -0.71 3.39
C ILE A 620 -16.41 0.41 2.49
N SER A 621 -17.67 0.35 2.04
CA SER A 621 -18.29 1.43 1.28
C SER A 621 -18.35 2.74 2.06
N ALA A 622 -18.72 2.68 3.33
CA ALA A 622 -18.88 3.86 4.18
C ALA A 622 -17.56 4.47 4.66
N PHE A 623 -16.55 3.64 4.96
CA PHE A 623 -15.33 4.08 5.66
C PHE A 623 -14.07 4.12 4.79
N VAL A 624 -14.05 3.41 3.66
CA VAL A 624 -12.88 3.38 2.78
C VAL A 624 -13.20 4.04 1.45
N SER A 625 -13.92 3.38 0.58
CA SER A 625 -14.49 3.93 -0.67
C SER A 625 -15.38 2.90 -1.35
N GLU A 626 -16.19 3.34 -2.32
CA GLU A 626 -16.98 2.43 -3.16
C GLU A 626 -16.09 1.50 -4.01
N ASP A 627 -14.93 1.97 -4.47
CA ASP A 627 -13.99 1.18 -5.27
C ASP A 627 -13.42 0.00 -4.49
N ALA A 628 -13.23 0.17 -3.18
CA ALA A 628 -12.77 -0.89 -2.27
C ALA A 628 -13.78 -2.04 -2.08
N GLN A 629 -15.05 -1.87 -2.47
CA GLN A 629 -16.06 -2.95 -2.43
C GLN A 629 -15.62 -4.18 -3.25
N SER A 630 -14.83 -3.95 -4.30
CA SER A 630 -14.30 -5.02 -5.12
C SER A 630 -13.44 -6.01 -4.33
N ILE A 631 -12.75 -5.56 -3.27
CA ILE A 631 -11.94 -6.38 -2.36
C ILE A 631 -12.85 -7.37 -1.61
N VAL A 632 -13.92 -6.86 -1.00
CA VAL A 632 -14.87 -7.69 -0.22
C VAL A 632 -15.49 -8.78 -1.08
N LYS A 633 -15.95 -8.41 -2.28
CA LYS A 633 -16.57 -9.37 -3.21
C LYS A 633 -15.63 -10.51 -3.63
N ARG A 634 -14.31 -10.23 -3.77
CA ARG A 634 -13.32 -11.26 -4.11
C ARG A 634 -12.89 -12.06 -2.87
N LEU A 635 -12.81 -11.44 -1.72
CA LEU A 635 -12.54 -12.16 -0.47
C LEU A 635 -13.66 -13.15 -0.11
N GLY A 636 -14.91 -12.89 -0.51
CA GLY A 636 -15.98 -13.89 -0.41
C GLY A 636 -15.65 -15.17 -1.20
N LEU A 637 -15.21 -15.04 -2.44
CA LEU A 637 -14.76 -16.18 -3.24
C LEU A 637 -13.50 -16.83 -2.62
N VAL A 638 -12.57 -16.04 -2.09
CA VAL A 638 -11.37 -16.56 -1.43
C VAL A 638 -11.73 -17.37 -0.18
N LEU A 639 -12.68 -16.91 0.67
CA LEU A 639 -13.17 -17.69 1.81
C LEU A 639 -13.66 -19.06 1.37
N TYR A 640 -14.50 -19.11 0.36
CA TYR A 640 -15.00 -20.37 -0.18
C TYR A 640 -13.84 -21.29 -0.65
N ARG A 641 -12.84 -20.72 -1.35
CA ARG A 641 -11.66 -21.47 -1.80
C ARG A 641 -10.78 -21.97 -0.66
N LEU A 642 -10.64 -21.19 0.43
CA LEU A 642 -9.94 -21.63 1.64
C LEU A 642 -10.68 -22.83 2.27
N CYS A 643 -11.99 -22.79 2.37
CA CYS A 643 -12.79 -23.93 2.79
C CYS A 643 -12.54 -25.14 1.89
N MET A 644 -12.48 -24.96 0.56
CA MET A 644 -12.15 -26.04 -0.37
C MET A 644 -10.77 -26.64 -0.11
N ILE A 645 -9.75 -25.79 0.13
CA ILE A 645 -8.38 -26.24 0.42
C ILE A 645 -8.34 -27.07 1.70
N PHE A 646 -8.91 -26.57 2.78
CA PHE A 646 -8.89 -27.28 4.08
C PHE A 646 -9.65 -28.60 4.01
N THR A 647 -10.86 -28.58 3.46
CA THR A 647 -11.68 -29.78 3.31
C THR A 647 -11.00 -30.83 2.41
N ALA A 648 -10.35 -30.43 1.30
CA ALA A 648 -9.64 -31.36 0.42
C ALA A 648 -8.44 -32.00 1.11
N ILE A 649 -7.65 -31.24 1.87
CA ILE A 649 -6.52 -31.77 2.65
C ILE A 649 -7.03 -32.77 3.68
N ARG A 650 -8.10 -32.46 4.42
CA ARG A 650 -8.69 -33.36 5.42
C ARG A 650 -9.29 -34.63 4.77
N LYS A 651 -9.93 -34.50 3.61
CA LYS A 651 -10.43 -35.63 2.84
C LYS A 651 -9.29 -36.64 2.52
N TYR A 652 -8.15 -36.13 2.04
CA TYR A 652 -6.97 -36.96 1.80
C TYR A 652 -6.49 -37.64 3.08
N GLN A 653 -6.39 -36.89 4.18
CA GLN A 653 -5.93 -37.44 5.46
C GLN A 653 -6.86 -38.52 6.03
N ALA A 654 -8.15 -38.34 5.85
CA ALA A 654 -9.16 -39.32 6.27
C ALA A 654 -9.29 -40.48 5.27
N GLN A 655 -8.60 -40.43 4.11
CA GLN A 655 -8.79 -41.36 2.99
C GLN A 655 -10.27 -41.52 2.59
N GLU A 656 -11.01 -40.39 2.64
CA GLU A 656 -12.44 -40.36 2.34
C GLU A 656 -12.66 -40.41 0.82
N LEU A 657 -13.41 -41.42 0.35
CA LEU A 657 -13.62 -41.65 -1.07
C LEU A 657 -14.89 -41.01 -1.65
N ALA A 658 -15.74 -40.42 -0.78
CA ALA A 658 -16.97 -39.76 -1.25
C ALA A 658 -16.64 -38.62 -2.24
N THR A 659 -17.44 -38.49 -3.27
CA THR A 659 -17.26 -37.43 -4.29
C THR A 659 -17.76 -36.06 -3.84
N ASP A 660 -18.78 -36.05 -3.00
CA ASP A 660 -19.44 -34.86 -2.48
C ASP A 660 -19.16 -34.73 -0.98
N ILE A 661 -18.44 -33.68 -0.60
CA ILE A 661 -17.95 -33.47 0.77
C ILE A 661 -18.45 -32.12 1.27
N GLN A 662 -18.98 -32.10 2.49
CA GLN A 662 -19.32 -30.87 3.20
C GLN A 662 -18.12 -30.33 3.98
N CYS A 663 -17.92 -29.01 3.93
CA CYS A 663 -16.92 -28.34 4.74
C CYS A 663 -17.25 -28.48 6.24
N LEU A 664 -16.24 -28.75 7.05
CA LEU A 664 -16.40 -28.76 8.51
C LEU A 664 -16.58 -27.33 9.05
N ASP A 665 -17.32 -27.17 10.14
CA ASP A 665 -17.51 -25.86 10.76
C ASP A 665 -16.19 -25.27 11.27
N GLU A 666 -15.28 -26.09 11.75
CA GLU A 666 -13.92 -25.66 12.16
C GLU A 666 -13.12 -25.07 10.98
N ASP A 667 -13.23 -25.69 9.79
CA ASP A 667 -12.55 -25.21 8.57
C ASP A 667 -13.17 -23.89 8.10
N PHE A 668 -14.50 -23.77 8.18
CA PHE A 668 -15.22 -22.54 7.84
C PHE A 668 -14.85 -21.39 8.79
N GLU A 669 -14.82 -21.63 10.09
CA GLU A 669 -14.43 -20.61 11.09
C GLU A 669 -12.95 -20.21 10.93
N THR A 670 -12.07 -21.18 10.67
CA THR A 670 -10.65 -20.94 10.40
C THR A 670 -10.45 -20.09 9.15
N ALA A 671 -11.16 -20.42 8.06
CA ALA A 671 -11.14 -19.63 6.82
C ALA A 671 -11.71 -18.22 7.05
N SER A 672 -12.75 -18.07 7.87
CA SER A 672 -13.37 -16.78 8.19
C SER A 672 -12.40 -15.88 8.94
N GLN A 673 -11.68 -16.40 9.96
CA GLN A 673 -10.66 -15.66 10.70
C GLN A 673 -9.49 -15.23 9.79
N LEU A 674 -9.04 -16.09 8.89
CA LEU A 674 -8.00 -15.75 7.91
C LEU A 674 -8.45 -14.61 6.98
N VAL A 675 -9.68 -14.69 6.47
CA VAL A 675 -10.22 -13.65 5.58
C VAL A 675 -10.37 -12.32 6.30
N GLU A 676 -10.73 -12.30 7.57
CA GLU A 676 -10.76 -11.06 8.36
C GLU A 676 -9.36 -10.42 8.45
N VAL A 677 -8.31 -11.22 8.68
CA VAL A 677 -6.93 -10.72 8.67
C VAL A 677 -6.56 -10.20 7.30
N TYR A 678 -6.82 -10.95 6.24
CA TYR A 678 -6.50 -10.53 4.87
C TYR A 678 -7.30 -9.31 4.43
N LEU A 679 -8.55 -9.14 4.87
CA LEU A 679 -9.33 -7.93 4.63
C LEU A 679 -8.62 -6.69 5.17
N LYS A 680 -8.11 -6.75 6.41
CA LYS A 680 -7.37 -5.66 7.05
C LYS A 680 -6.09 -5.31 6.28
N HIS A 681 -5.35 -6.32 5.82
CA HIS A 681 -4.15 -6.12 4.99
C HIS A 681 -4.48 -5.56 3.60
N ASN A 682 -5.52 -6.06 2.94
CA ASN A 682 -5.94 -5.58 1.64
C ASN A 682 -6.40 -4.11 1.70
N ILE A 683 -7.15 -3.72 2.72
CA ILE A 683 -7.57 -2.33 2.91
C ILE A 683 -6.35 -1.44 3.17
N LEU A 684 -5.42 -1.88 4.01
CA LEU A 684 -4.19 -1.14 4.26
C LEU A 684 -3.40 -0.89 2.97
N MET A 685 -3.30 -1.90 2.11
CA MET A 685 -2.65 -1.75 0.80
C MET A 685 -3.44 -0.85 -0.14
N PHE A 686 -4.78 -0.96 -0.17
CA PHE A 686 -5.64 -0.10 -0.97
C PHE A 686 -5.47 1.38 -0.63
N GLU A 687 -5.34 1.71 0.65
CA GLU A 687 -5.14 3.08 1.12
C GLU A 687 -3.75 3.65 0.80
N ASN A 688 -2.74 2.77 0.66
CA ASN A 688 -1.34 3.18 0.47
C ASN A 688 -0.82 3.00 -0.98
N LEU A 689 -1.55 2.31 -1.85
CA LEU A 689 -1.25 2.28 -3.28
C LEU A 689 -1.71 3.57 -3.97
N PRO A 690 -1.02 4.00 -5.05
CA PRO A 690 -1.49 5.11 -5.87
C PRO A 690 -2.90 4.81 -6.36
N LYS A 691 -3.78 5.81 -6.27
CA LYS A 691 -5.05 5.80 -6.98
C LYS A 691 -4.82 6.36 -8.38
N GLN A 692 -5.48 5.80 -9.39
CA GLN A 692 -5.58 6.50 -10.66
C GLN A 692 -6.33 7.79 -10.35
N GLU A 693 -5.67 8.93 -10.55
CA GLU A 693 -6.41 10.16 -10.70
C GLU A 693 -7.45 9.89 -11.78
N ASP A 694 -8.71 10.27 -11.55
CA ASP A 694 -9.63 10.44 -12.65
C ASP A 694 -8.91 11.30 -13.67
N GLU A 695 -8.28 10.66 -14.65
CA GLU A 695 -7.78 11.38 -15.82
C GLU A 695 -9.04 12.06 -16.32
N GLU A 696 -9.15 13.37 -16.10
CA GLU A 696 -10.18 14.17 -16.73
C GLU A 696 -10.19 13.71 -18.19
N LYS A 697 -11.18 12.87 -18.55
CA LYS A 697 -11.39 12.42 -19.93
C LYS A 697 -11.79 13.67 -20.70
N GLY A 698 -10.82 14.51 -21.00
CA GLY A 698 -11.06 15.81 -21.57
C GLY A 698 -9.82 16.35 -22.31
N PRO A 699 -9.95 17.47 -22.97
CA PRO A 699 -8.93 18.10 -23.78
C PRO A 699 -7.70 18.55 -22.98
N PHE A 700 -7.74 18.48 -21.65
CA PHE A 700 -6.66 18.89 -20.73
C PHE A 700 -5.58 17.81 -20.49
N LYS A 701 -5.70 16.65 -21.12
CA LYS A 701 -4.86 15.45 -20.96
C LYS A 701 -3.34 15.60 -21.19
N SER A 702 -2.86 16.72 -21.69
CA SER A 702 -1.44 16.91 -22.03
C SER A 702 -0.81 18.15 -21.40
N GLY A 703 -0.81 18.20 -20.05
CA GLY A 703 0.02 19.12 -19.30
C GLY A 703 -0.69 20.36 -18.75
N GLN A 704 -0.17 20.84 -17.62
CA GLN A 704 -0.56 22.05 -16.88
C GLN A 704 -0.76 23.28 -17.79
N ASN A 705 0.02 23.41 -18.87
CA ASN A 705 -0.03 24.53 -19.80
C ASN A 705 -1.37 24.65 -20.54
N LYS A 706 -2.05 23.56 -20.88
CA LYS A 706 -3.36 23.62 -21.57
C LYS A 706 -4.49 24.02 -20.62
N LYS A 707 -4.44 23.62 -19.38
CA LYS A 707 -5.42 24.03 -18.37
C LYS A 707 -5.24 25.49 -18.02
N LEU A 708 -4.01 25.92 -17.74
CA LEU A 708 -3.68 27.33 -17.48
C LEU A 708 -4.03 28.22 -18.67
N PHE A 709 -3.78 27.76 -19.89
CA PHE A 709 -4.19 28.45 -21.12
C PHE A 709 -5.71 28.58 -21.21
N PHE A 710 -6.47 27.49 -20.95
CA PHE A 710 -7.92 27.52 -20.94
C PHE A 710 -8.48 28.47 -19.88
N ASP A 711 -7.94 28.44 -18.68
CA ASP A 711 -8.36 29.31 -17.58
C ASP A 711 -8.10 30.79 -17.87
N ALA A 712 -7.00 31.10 -18.58
CA ALA A 712 -6.64 32.44 -18.99
C ALA A 712 -7.45 32.98 -20.18
N LEU A 713 -8.15 32.15 -20.96
CA LEU A 713 -9.02 32.59 -22.04
C LEU A 713 -10.20 33.39 -21.48
N PRO A 714 -10.63 34.51 -22.12
CA PRO A 714 -11.83 35.24 -21.72
C PRO A 714 -13.10 34.38 -21.85
N PRO A 715 -14.22 34.75 -21.20
CA PRO A 715 -15.50 34.05 -21.34
C PRO A 715 -15.99 33.93 -22.79
N ARG A 716 -15.70 34.95 -23.64
CA ARG A 716 -15.93 34.94 -25.07
C ARG A 716 -14.69 35.43 -25.78
N PHE A 717 -14.23 34.70 -26.80
CA PHE A 717 -12.99 35.00 -27.54
C PHE A 717 -13.03 34.47 -28.97
N SER A 718 -12.22 35.07 -29.83
CA SER A 718 -11.99 34.61 -31.21
C SER A 718 -10.86 33.58 -31.27
N ARG A 719 -10.81 32.81 -32.35
CA ARG A 719 -9.68 31.92 -32.63
C ARG A 719 -8.33 32.67 -32.64
N LYS A 720 -8.30 33.89 -33.16
CA LYS A 720 -7.09 34.68 -33.25
C LYS A 720 -6.55 35.06 -31.88
N GLU A 721 -7.42 35.55 -31.00
CA GLU A 721 -7.06 35.86 -29.59
C GLU A 721 -6.58 34.62 -28.84
N ALA A 722 -7.19 33.46 -29.07
CA ALA A 722 -6.74 32.22 -28.47
C ALA A 722 -5.36 31.79 -28.97
N VAL A 723 -5.03 32.01 -30.22
CA VAL A 723 -3.69 31.70 -30.79
C VAL A 723 -2.65 32.67 -30.23
N GLU A 724 -2.95 33.96 -30.16
CA GLU A 724 -2.07 34.97 -29.56
C GLU A 724 -1.79 34.68 -28.09
N LEU A 725 -2.82 34.36 -27.31
CA LEU A 725 -2.66 33.95 -25.89
C LEU A 725 -1.92 32.64 -25.77
N GLY A 726 -2.16 31.67 -26.66
CA GLY A 726 -1.51 30.35 -26.63
C GLY A 726 0.01 30.42 -26.74
N ALA A 727 0.54 31.44 -27.43
CA ALA A 727 1.98 31.67 -27.53
C ALA A 727 2.63 31.93 -26.15
N ALA A 728 1.93 32.66 -25.26
CA ALA A 728 2.39 32.90 -23.88
C ALA A 728 2.49 31.62 -23.03
N PHE A 729 1.76 30.57 -23.40
CA PHE A 729 1.78 29.25 -22.78
C PHE A 729 2.58 28.20 -23.57
N ASN A 730 3.45 28.63 -24.48
CA ASN A 730 4.26 27.78 -25.36
C ASN A 730 3.44 26.78 -26.21
N LEU A 731 2.21 27.17 -26.62
CA LEU A 731 1.33 26.34 -27.43
C LEU A 731 1.41 26.81 -28.90
N ALA A 732 1.81 25.92 -29.80
CA ALA A 732 1.79 26.20 -31.23
C ALA A 732 0.34 26.39 -31.78
N GLU A 733 0.13 27.20 -32.82
CA GLU A 733 -1.19 27.47 -33.39
C GLU A 733 -2.00 26.21 -33.73
N ARG A 734 -1.34 25.17 -34.27
CA ARG A 734 -1.97 23.89 -34.59
C ARG A 734 -2.45 23.19 -33.32
N THR A 735 -1.70 23.31 -32.22
CA THR A 735 -2.05 22.74 -30.90
C THR A 735 -3.25 23.47 -30.31
N VAL A 736 -3.28 24.79 -30.35
CA VAL A 736 -4.41 25.62 -29.92
C VAL A 736 -5.66 25.26 -30.74
N GLY A 737 -5.56 25.17 -32.05
CA GLY A 737 -6.71 24.81 -32.90
C GLY A 737 -7.26 23.41 -32.63
N SER A 738 -6.39 22.43 -32.40
CA SER A 738 -6.80 21.05 -31.98
C SER A 738 -7.44 21.03 -30.59
N PHE A 739 -6.90 21.81 -29.67
CA PHE A 739 -7.39 21.95 -28.31
C PHE A 739 -8.77 22.57 -28.26
N LEU A 740 -9.00 23.72 -28.96
CA LEU A 740 -10.30 24.36 -29.04
C LEU A 740 -11.37 23.41 -29.62
N LYS A 741 -11.02 22.66 -30.67
CA LYS A 741 -11.91 21.61 -31.21
C LYS A 741 -12.30 20.54 -30.19
N SER A 742 -11.34 20.08 -29.38
CA SER A 742 -11.59 19.05 -28.37
C SER A 742 -12.40 19.56 -27.17
N CYS A 743 -12.45 20.87 -26.96
CA CYS A 743 -13.26 21.52 -25.93
C CYS A 743 -14.71 21.77 -26.36
N LEU A 744 -15.03 21.72 -27.66
CA LEU A 744 -16.40 21.97 -28.13
C LEU A 744 -17.40 20.96 -27.60
N GLY A 745 -18.56 21.44 -27.18
CA GLY A 745 -19.67 20.67 -26.65
C GLY A 745 -19.64 20.52 -25.13
N ASN A 746 -18.48 20.35 -24.52
CA ASN A 746 -18.34 20.15 -23.08
C ASN A 746 -17.86 21.40 -22.32
N TYR A 747 -16.95 22.15 -22.89
CA TYR A 747 -16.30 23.31 -22.25
C TYR A 747 -16.46 24.60 -23.05
N LEU A 748 -16.67 24.49 -24.37
CA LEU A 748 -16.84 25.62 -25.28
C LEU A 748 -18.06 25.42 -26.18
N GLN A 749 -18.75 26.51 -26.45
CA GLN A 749 -19.71 26.65 -27.55
C GLN A 749 -19.11 27.53 -28.65
N GLN A 750 -19.46 27.26 -29.90
CA GLN A 750 -19.08 28.07 -31.05
C GLN A 750 -20.34 28.71 -31.66
N PRO A 751 -20.79 29.87 -31.15
CA PRO A 751 -21.99 30.51 -31.64
C PRO A 751 -21.87 31.00 -33.09
N GLU A 752 -20.66 31.35 -33.52
CA GLU A 752 -20.32 31.77 -34.90
C GLU A 752 -18.96 31.19 -35.31
N TYR A 753 -18.74 31.00 -36.57
CA TYR A 753 -17.46 30.48 -37.07
C TYR A 753 -16.28 31.33 -36.60
N GLY A 754 -15.36 30.72 -35.88
CA GLY A 754 -14.16 31.36 -35.33
C GLY A 754 -14.34 32.07 -33.98
N THR A 755 -15.56 32.12 -33.42
CA THR A 755 -15.84 32.71 -32.09
C THR A 755 -16.26 31.62 -31.11
N TYR A 756 -15.69 31.64 -29.92
CA TYR A 756 -15.92 30.65 -28.88
C TYR A 756 -16.43 31.29 -27.59
N THR A 757 -17.29 30.60 -26.87
CA THR A 757 -17.81 31.01 -25.54
C THR A 757 -17.61 29.87 -24.58
N LYS A 758 -17.08 30.16 -23.39
CA LYS A 758 -16.96 29.15 -22.31
C LYS A 758 -18.36 28.73 -21.83
N ILE A 759 -18.55 27.43 -21.67
CA ILE A 759 -19.71 26.85 -20.99
C ILE A 759 -19.32 26.83 -19.50
N ILE A 760 -19.94 27.68 -18.68
CA ILE A 760 -19.64 27.77 -17.26
C ILE A 760 -20.57 26.80 -16.52
#